data_799611f3b07f578f7d00a156c4fdad37
#
_entry.id   799611f3b07f578f7d00a156c4fdad37
#
_cell.length_a   1.000
_cell.length_b   1.000
_cell.length_c   1.000
_cell.angle_alpha   90.00
_cell.angle_beta   90.00
_cell.angle_gamma   90.00
#
_symmetry.space_group_name_H-M   'P 1'
#
loop_
_entity.id
_entity.type
_entity.pdbx_description
1 polymer ?
#
loop_
_entity_poly.entity_id
_entity_poly.type
_entity_poly.pdbx_seq_one_letter_code
_entity_poly.pdbx_strand_id
1 'polypeptide(L)'
;MQSNFLTLRNPNIVYAVLFLLVLTLATSLAGQTRATYYVSTTGNDSNPGTIGAPWLTIQHAANTAKAGATVYVFEGVYNESVNFPSSGTESEPITFQSYSGQTAVIDGTGLPVNGTQGLINIVGKRSYITVRGFEIRHYTTSSENDVPTGVWITGSGTGIQILNNRVHDITTKTEANGNAFGISVYGTSKTPITQLRISGNEVYDLRTGESESVNVDGNVTYFKITNNLIHDNDNIGIDAIGYEGVGPVGYDEAMYGDISGNTIYNISGITNPGEGYEYDADGLYCDGCAYVTFEHNVILQADYGIETTSENQVCQSNGTEWSGPNNTGTAAKGRRPCYGRYATVRNNIFYNSNACGNSIGGYAHASKKGSHSNGGGSSYRDVFVNNTLYNNATQPGNDSEGGSTGEFQIQYQVGSAQGDIYENNVVYAGAYDTWIFSYVPFTKIYPAPPATLDWNLYNSAAGYAEGTSIWWGNVNRFKTFSNWQNRSGEDAHSVNTDPLFVDLGDTPPNFDTLPSSPVVGAGSVSLSCSVGWCDPDGSSPDSIYGSTDFLGNPRTKGSGVNMDIDIGAYENTGVAVANSLTVNLSARRHTLKPGQATTLTVTVSASPGGGGVPSGTVEFMLGSRLLKKRPLLPTSATESAATLPLSASQLAEGANTLTALYSGNSIAPCCPVSGPPVTVYGSATSAPITETLQ
;
A
#
# COMPACT_ATOMS: atom_id res chain seq x y z
N MET A 1 59.80 -31.70 27.57
CA MET A 1 59.24 -31.70 26.24
C MET A 1 59.44 -30.31 25.69
N GLN A 2 60.39 -30.16 24.75
CA GLN A 2 60.76 -28.87 24.15
C GLN A 2 59.81 -28.61 22.96
N SER A 3 59.14 -27.48 22.96
CA SER A 3 58.32 -26.98 21.84
C SER A 3 59.23 -26.27 20.87
N ASN A 4 59.40 -26.81 19.67
CA ASN A 4 60.10 -26.16 18.55
C ASN A 4 59.18 -25.10 17.93
N PHE A 5 59.46 -23.83 18.15
CA PHE A 5 58.94 -22.72 17.36
C PHE A 5 59.82 -22.57 16.10
N LEU A 6 59.24 -22.84 14.93
CA LEU A 6 59.87 -22.49 13.65
C LEU A 6 59.78 -20.97 13.44
N THR A 7 60.87 -20.26 13.62
CA THR A 7 60.99 -18.85 13.26
C THR A 7 61.45 -18.76 11.79
N LEU A 8 60.54 -18.38 10.90
CA LEU A 8 60.86 -18.01 9.52
C LEU A 8 61.64 -16.69 9.52
N ARG A 9 62.97 -16.76 9.51
CA ARG A 9 63.90 -15.59 9.45
C ARG A 9 64.38 -15.25 8.04
N ASN A 10 63.58 -15.40 7.01
CA ASN A 10 63.98 -14.97 5.67
C ASN A 10 62.93 -14.00 5.12
N PRO A 11 63.23 -12.68 5.04
CA PRO A 11 62.26 -11.68 4.58
C PRO A 11 61.75 -11.95 3.13
N ASN A 12 62.59 -12.57 2.30
CA ASN A 12 62.20 -12.91 0.93
C ASN A 12 61.11 -13.99 0.84
N ILE A 13 61.01 -14.89 1.82
CA ILE A 13 59.98 -15.91 1.92
C ILE A 13 58.65 -15.26 2.38
N VAL A 14 58.72 -14.32 3.32
CA VAL A 14 57.53 -13.57 3.79
C VAL A 14 56.92 -12.73 2.69
N TYR A 15 57.79 -12.05 1.89
CA TYR A 15 57.30 -11.28 0.71
C TYR A 15 56.71 -12.18 -0.39
N ALA A 16 57.29 -13.35 -0.65
CA ALA A 16 56.75 -14.29 -1.62
C ALA A 16 55.40 -14.89 -1.17
N VAL A 17 55.25 -15.21 0.12
CA VAL A 17 53.95 -15.69 0.65
C VAL A 17 52.90 -14.58 0.66
N LEU A 18 53.26 -13.33 1.04
CA LEU A 18 52.36 -12.20 0.94
C LEU A 18 51.96 -11.90 -0.53
N PHE A 19 52.91 -11.98 -1.46
CA PHE A 19 52.66 -11.75 -2.88
C PHE A 19 51.76 -12.85 -3.48
N LEU A 20 51.96 -14.12 -3.08
CA LEU A 20 51.06 -15.21 -3.48
C LEU A 20 49.63 -15.05 -2.83
N LEU A 21 49.54 -14.61 -1.57
CA LEU A 21 48.25 -14.34 -0.92
C LEU A 21 47.54 -13.17 -1.58
N VAL A 22 48.25 -12.10 -1.96
CA VAL A 22 47.68 -10.95 -2.69
C VAL A 22 47.29 -11.34 -4.10
N LEU A 23 48.04 -12.20 -4.79
CA LEU A 23 47.64 -12.71 -6.11
C LEU A 23 46.42 -13.63 -6.05
N THR A 24 46.28 -14.46 -5.01
CA THR A 24 45.08 -15.31 -4.82
C THR A 24 43.88 -14.52 -4.39
N LEU A 25 44.03 -13.41 -3.63
CA LEU A 25 42.96 -12.48 -3.38
C LEU A 25 42.56 -11.64 -4.61
N ALA A 26 43.56 -11.26 -5.45
CA ALA A 26 43.30 -10.51 -6.67
C ALA A 26 42.60 -11.35 -7.77
N THR A 27 42.78 -12.66 -7.80
CA THR A 27 42.07 -13.54 -8.75
C THR A 27 40.63 -13.85 -8.32
N SER A 28 40.26 -13.66 -7.05
CA SER A 28 38.89 -13.77 -6.59
C SER A 28 38.07 -12.49 -6.82
N LEU A 29 38.67 -11.39 -7.24
CA LEU A 29 38.05 -10.15 -7.67
C LEU A 29 37.90 -10.00 -9.19
N ALA A 30 38.12 -11.06 -9.96
CA ALA A 30 37.64 -11.11 -11.34
C ALA A 30 36.11 -11.06 -11.27
N GLY A 31 35.51 -9.87 -11.50
CA GLY A 31 34.09 -9.64 -11.42
C GLY A 31 33.34 -10.74 -12.15
N GLN A 32 32.63 -11.55 -11.44
CA GLN A 32 31.76 -12.58 -12.01
C GLN A 32 30.77 -11.81 -12.90
N THR A 33 30.91 -11.97 -14.21
CA THR A 33 30.02 -11.31 -15.16
C THR A 33 28.63 -11.81 -14.87
N ARG A 34 27.76 -10.94 -14.34
CA ARG A 34 26.36 -11.26 -14.04
C ARG A 34 25.74 -11.79 -15.32
N ALA A 35 25.17 -12.98 -15.25
CA ALA A 35 24.54 -13.60 -16.39
C ALA A 35 23.33 -12.79 -16.86
N THR A 36 23.25 -12.51 -18.14
CA THR A 36 22.12 -11.80 -18.75
C THR A 36 21.47 -12.70 -19.78
N TYR A 37 20.17 -12.90 -19.64
CA TYR A 37 19.37 -13.73 -20.50
C TYR A 37 18.19 -12.97 -21.10
N TYR A 38 17.65 -13.52 -22.19
CA TYR A 38 16.56 -12.91 -22.93
C TYR A 38 15.49 -13.97 -23.25
N VAL A 39 14.22 -13.55 -23.12
CA VAL A 39 13.04 -14.37 -23.45
C VAL A 39 12.22 -13.61 -24.48
N SER A 40 11.70 -14.33 -25.49
CA SER A 40 10.84 -13.78 -26.55
C SER A 40 9.81 -14.81 -26.99
N THR A 41 8.59 -14.37 -27.30
CA THR A 41 7.54 -15.23 -27.88
C THR A 41 7.93 -15.85 -29.24
N THR A 42 8.99 -15.34 -29.87
CA THR A 42 9.58 -15.91 -31.10
C THR A 42 10.88 -16.67 -30.82
N GLY A 43 11.22 -16.92 -29.57
CA GLY A 43 12.41 -17.63 -29.13
C GLY A 43 12.28 -19.15 -29.22
N ASN A 44 13.26 -19.84 -28.63
CA ASN A 44 13.25 -21.29 -28.49
C ASN A 44 14.05 -21.68 -27.24
N ASP A 45 13.50 -22.54 -26.39
CA ASP A 45 14.14 -22.96 -25.13
C ASP A 45 15.42 -23.77 -25.32
N SER A 46 15.69 -24.24 -26.54
CA SER A 46 16.97 -24.83 -26.91
C SER A 46 18.07 -23.81 -27.23
N ASN A 47 17.74 -22.51 -27.32
CA ASN A 47 18.69 -21.44 -27.56
C ASN A 47 19.57 -21.15 -26.32
N PRO A 48 20.67 -20.43 -26.48
CA PRO A 48 21.53 -20.06 -25.35
C PRO A 48 20.99 -18.93 -24.48
N GLY A 49 19.82 -18.34 -24.78
CA GLY A 49 19.22 -17.24 -24.05
C GLY A 49 19.89 -15.88 -24.28
N THR A 50 20.65 -15.73 -25.35
CA THR A 50 21.25 -14.44 -25.73
C THR A 50 20.26 -13.52 -26.44
N ILE A 51 20.57 -12.23 -26.58
CA ILE A 51 19.68 -11.28 -27.25
C ILE A 51 19.39 -11.65 -28.71
N GLY A 52 20.34 -12.28 -29.40
CA GLY A 52 20.17 -12.75 -30.79
C GLY A 52 19.58 -14.15 -30.92
N ALA A 53 19.50 -14.90 -29.83
CA ALA A 53 18.92 -16.25 -29.76
C ALA A 53 18.23 -16.42 -28.38
N PRO A 54 17.06 -15.76 -28.14
CA PRO A 54 16.38 -15.77 -26.88
C PRO A 54 15.69 -17.11 -26.61
N TRP A 55 15.38 -17.40 -25.36
CA TRP A 55 14.49 -18.49 -24.96
C TRP A 55 13.01 -18.17 -25.33
N LEU A 56 12.19 -19.18 -25.33
CA LEU A 56 10.76 -19.04 -25.64
C LEU A 56 9.94 -18.73 -24.40
N THR A 57 10.21 -19.43 -23.26
CA THR A 57 9.37 -19.40 -22.08
C THR A 57 10.05 -18.70 -20.89
N ILE A 58 9.25 -17.99 -20.10
CA ILE A 58 9.71 -17.38 -18.85
C ILE A 58 10.04 -18.49 -17.84
N GLN A 59 9.26 -19.59 -17.84
CA GLN A 59 9.51 -20.73 -16.95
C GLN A 59 10.88 -21.39 -17.23
N HIS A 60 11.29 -21.52 -18.50
CA HIS A 60 12.64 -22.01 -18.82
C HIS A 60 13.74 -21.11 -18.24
N ALA A 61 13.55 -19.78 -18.37
CA ALA A 61 14.46 -18.82 -17.78
C ALA A 61 14.50 -18.92 -16.25
N ALA A 62 13.36 -19.11 -15.59
CA ALA A 62 13.27 -19.26 -14.13
C ALA A 62 13.99 -20.53 -13.64
N ASN A 63 13.89 -21.64 -14.39
CA ASN A 63 14.60 -22.88 -14.08
C ASN A 63 16.13 -22.75 -14.25
N THR A 64 16.57 -21.89 -15.16
CA THR A 64 17.98 -21.72 -15.52
C THR A 64 18.69 -20.67 -14.70
N ALA A 65 18.02 -19.57 -14.37
CA ALA A 65 18.59 -18.42 -13.67
C ALA A 65 19.17 -18.81 -12.30
N LYS A 66 20.36 -18.30 -11.99
CA LYS A 66 21.08 -18.45 -10.71
C LYS A 66 21.37 -17.06 -10.14
N ALA A 67 21.89 -17.02 -8.90
CA ALA A 67 22.26 -15.78 -8.24
C ALA A 67 23.05 -14.85 -9.18
N GLY A 68 22.68 -13.57 -9.19
CA GLY A 68 23.25 -12.55 -10.07
C GLY A 68 22.67 -12.49 -11.49
N ALA A 69 21.79 -13.42 -11.87
CA ALA A 69 21.20 -13.40 -13.20
C ALA A 69 20.15 -12.29 -13.37
N THR A 70 20.18 -11.64 -14.54
CA THR A 70 19.12 -10.75 -15.01
C THR A 70 18.49 -11.34 -16.27
N VAL A 71 17.17 -11.52 -16.23
CA VAL A 71 16.37 -12.01 -17.34
C VAL A 71 15.53 -10.86 -17.89
N TYR A 72 15.74 -10.50 -19.13
CA TYR A 72 14.94 -9.54 -19.87
C TYR A 72 13.88 -10.29 -20.71
N VAL A 73 12.63 -9.93 -20.52
CA VAL A 73 11.51 -10.49 -21.28
C VAL A 73 11.01 -9.45 -22.26
N PHE A 74 11.06 -9.78 -23.56
CA PHE A 74 10.56 -8.88 -24.60
C PHE A 74 9.02 -8.79 -24.58
N GLU A 75 8.48 -7.73 -25.20
CA GLU A 75 7.04 -7.58 -25.36
C GLU A 75 6.40 -8.79 -26.04
N GLY A 76 5.24 -9.18 -25.56
CA GLY A 76 4.48 -10.31 -26.05
C GLY A 76 3.57 -10.86 -24.96
N VAL A 77 2.70 -11.79 -25.32
CA VAL A 77 1.79 -12.48 -24.38
C VAL A 77 2.34 -13.87 -24.11
N TYR A 78 2.65 -14.13 -22.86
CA TYR A 78 3.16 -15.41 -22.34
C TYR A 78 2.06 -16.06 -21.52
N ASN A 79 1.48 -17.12 -22.05
CA ASN A 79 0.43 -17.88 -21.37
C ASN A 79 1.06 -18.94 -20.46
N GLU A 80 1.56 -18.48 -19.32
CA GLU A 80 2.33 -19.27 -18.36
C GLU A 80 1.96 -18.94 -16.91
N SER A 81 2.07 -19.93 -16.02
CA SER A 81 2.21 -19.74 -14.57
C SER A 81 3.66 -20.06 -14.20
N VAL A 82 4.40 -19.06 -13.73
CA VAL A 82 5.86 -19.13 -13.57
C VAL A 82 6.24 -19.41 -12.12
N ASN A 83 7.00 -20.49 -11.90
CA ASN A 83 7.55 -20.86 -10.61
C ASN A 83 9.04 -20.50 -10.52
N PHE A 84 9.45 -19.91 -9.41
CA PHE A 84 10.84 -19.51 -9.14
C PHE A 84 11.56 -20.53 -8.24
N PRO A 85 12.33 -21.50 -8.79
CA PRO A 85 12.95 -22.57 -8.02
C PRO A 85 14.27 -22.17 -7.34
N SER A 86 14.87 -21.04 -7.75
CA SER A 86 16.19 -20.60 -7.28
C SER A 86 16.08 -19.33 -6.44
N SER A 87 17.06 -19.10 -5.55
CA SER A 87 17.24 -17.87 -4.80
C SER A 87 18.47 -17.12 -5.30
N GLY A 88 18.43 -15.78 -5.23
CA GLY A 88 19.60 -14.93 -5.29
C GLY A 88 20.32 -14.82 -3.94
N THR A 89 21.22 -13.86 -3.84
CA THR A 89 21.83 -13.38 -2.61
C THR A 89 21.70 -11.87 -2.55
N GLU A 90 21.97 -11.26 -1.41
CA GLU A 90 21.88 -9.81 -1.23
C GLU A 90 22.75 -9.05 -2.27
N SER A 91 23.98 -9.49 -2.48
CA SER A 91 24.89 -8.90 -3.48
C SER A 91 24.58 -9.32 -4.91
N GLU A 92 23.89 -10.45 -5.10
CA GLU A 92 23.61 -11.07 -6.40
C GLU A 92 22.15 -11.53 -6.50
N PRO A 93 21.16 -10.61 -6.52
CA PRO A 93 19.76 -10.97 -6.67
C PRO A 93 19.47 -11.58 -8.06
N ILE A 94 18.42 -12.37 -8.15
CA ILE A 94 17.86 -12.80 -9.42
C ILE A 94 16.80 -11.79 -9.84
N THR A 95 16.92 -11.23 -11.04
CA THR A 95 15.99 -10.21 -11.53
C THR A 95 15.30 -10.69 -12.80
N PHE A 96 13.99 -10.66 -12.82
CA PHE A 96 13.14 -10.81 -13.99
C PHE A 96 12.46 -9.49 -14.29
N GLN A 97 12.60 -9.02 -15.50
CA GLN A 97 11.99 -7.75 -15.88
C GLN A 97 11.63 -7.68 -17.35
N SER A 98 10.56 -6.94 -17.66
CA SER A 98 10.27 -6.56 -19.02
C SER A 98 11.46 -5.82 -19.63
N TYR A 99 11.73 -6.06 -20.92
CA TYR A 99 12.78 -5.34 -21.63
C TYR A 99 12.47 -3.84 -21.68
N SER A 100 13.49 -3.02 -21.50
CA SER A 100 13.32 -1.57 -21.35
C SER A 100 12.42 -0.94 -22.42
N GLY A 101 11.35 -0.27 -21.97
CA GLY A 101 10.35 0.38 -22.80
C GLY A 101 9.36 -0.56 -23.49
N GLN A 102 9.38 -1.84 -23.15
CA GLN A 102 8.42 -2.86 -23.60
C GLN A 102 7.60 -3.35 -22.40
N THR A 103 6.48 -3.98 -22.67
CA THR A 103 5.65 -4.64 -21.65
C THR A 103 5.48 -6.10 -22.03
N ALA A 104 6.06 -7.00 -21.25
CA ALA A 104 5.79 -8.41 -21.33
C ALA A 104 4.52 -8.72 -20.51
N VAL A 105 3.61 -9.50 -21.09
CA VAL A 105 2.32 -9.84 -20.49
C VAL A 105 2.33 -11.28 -20.07
N ILE A 106 2.10 -11.56 -18.79
CA ILE A 106 1.85 -12.92 -18.28
C ILE A 106 0.34 -13.07 -18.19
N ASP A 107 -0.22 -13.95 -19.00
CA ASP A 107 -1.66 -14.08 -19.22
C ASP A 107 -2.17 -15.47 -18.81
N GLY A 108 -3.08 -15.49 -17.85
CA GLY A 108 -3.66 -16.71 -17.28
C GLY A 108 -4.85 -17.27 -18.05
N THR A 109 -5.20 -16.69 -19.21
CA THR A 109 -6.37 -17.14 -19.98
C THR A 109 -6.34 -18.65 -20.26
N GLY A 110 -7.33 -19.37 -19.72
CA GLY A 110 -7.49 -20.81 -19.90
C GLY A 110 -6.50 -21.68 -19.11
N LEU A 111 -5.62 -21.11 -18.33
CA LEU A 111 -4.79 -21.88 -17.39
C LEU A 111 -5.63 -22.39 -16.23
N PRO A 112 -5.42 -23.63 -15.77
CA PRO A 112 -6.11 -24.14 -14.60
C PRO A 112 -5.62 -23.45 -13.33
N VAL A 113 -6.52 -23.25 -12.37
CA VAL A 113 -6.20 -22.90 -10.99
C VAL A 113 -6.32 -24.19 -10.16
N ASN A 114 -5.36 -24.48 -9.31
CA ASN A 114 -5.37 -25.65 -8.43
C ASN A 114 -4.95 -25.24 -7.01
N GLY A 115 -5.91 -25.17 -6.10
CA GLY A 115 -5.68 -24.57 -4.79
C GLY A 115 -5.25 -23.11 -4.94
N THR A 116 -4.44 -22.60 -4.00
CA THR A 116 -3.87 -21.24 -4.12
C THR A 116 -2.70 -21.25 -5.09
N GLN A 117 -2.85 -20.57 -6.21
CA GLN A 117 -1.87 -20.56 -7.28
C GLN A 117 -1.76 -19.19 -7.96
N GLY A 118 -0.54 -18.70 -8.15
CA GLY A 118 -0.23 -17.45 -8.84
C GLY A 118 0.12 -17.63 -10.32
N LEU A 119 0.02 -16.56 -11.07
CA LEU A 119 0.72 -16.46 -12.37
C LEU A 119 2.23 -16.27 -12.15
N ILE A 120 2.63 -15.65 -11.05
CA ILE A 120 3.98 -15.64 -10.50
C ILE A 120 3.97 -16.37 -9.16
N ASN A 121 4.82 -17.40 -9.00
CA ASN A 121 4.90 -18.20 -7.79
C ASN A 121 6.31 -18.18 -7.20
N ILE A 122 6.45 -17.65 -5.97
CA ILE A 122 7.67 -17.67 -5.17
C ILE A 122 7.39 -18.48 -3.90
N VAL A 123 7.53 -19.80 -4.01
CA VAL A 123 7.03 -20.76 -3.00
C VAL A 123 8.17 -21.42 -2.23
N GLY A 124 7.97 -21.61 -0.93
CA GLY A 124 8.92 -22.24 -0.01
C GLY A 124 10.00 -21.28 0.46
N LYS A 125 11.23 -21.77 0.67
CA LYS A 125 12.32 -20.91 1.12
C LYS A 125 12.99 -20.23 -0.06
N ARG A 126 12.63 -18.96 -0.32
CA ARG A 126 13.16 -18.17 -1.47
C ARG A 126 13.62 -16.81 -1.00
N SER A 127 14.70 -16.30 -1.60
CA SER A 127 15.29 -15.01 -1.21
C SER A 127 15.86 -14.27 -2.41
N TYR A 128 15.88 -12.93 -2.33
CA TYR A 128 16.53 -12.03 -3.27
C TYR A 128 16.12 -12.27 -4.73
N ILE A 129 14.80 -12.26 -4.94
CA ILE A 129 14.16 -12.34 -6.24
C ILE A 129 13.45 -11.02 -6.51
N THR A 130 13.68 -10.45 -7.67
CA THR A 130 13.01 -9.24 -8.14
C THR A 130 12.18 -9.55 -9.38
N VAL A 131 10.89 -9.21 -9.35
CA VAL A 131 9.97 -9.29 -10.49
C VAL A 131 9.47 -7.88 -10.79
N ARG A 132 9.71 -7.37 -12.00
CA ARG A 132 9.37 -5.98 -12.29
C ARG A 132 8.92 -5.70 -13.72
N GLY A 133 7.97 -4.76 -13.86
CA GLY A 133 7.57 -4.21 -15.16
C GLY A 133 6.73 -5.13 -16.03
N PHE A 134 6.12 -6.15 -15.47
CA PHE A 134 5.18 -7.04 -16.15
C PHE A 134 3.75 -6.53 -16.08
N GLU A 135 2.95 -6.93 -17.08
CA GLU A 135 1.50 -6.97 -16.97
C GLU A 135 1.09 -8.42 -16.67
N ILE A 136 0.30 -8.63 -15.62
CA ILE A 136 -0.10 -9.95 -15.08
C ILE A 136 -1.62 -9.95 -15.01
N ARG A 137 -2.29 -10.87 -15.76
CA ARG A 137 -3.73 -10.71 -15.95
C ARG A 137 -4.50 -11.98 -16.30
N HIS A 138 -5.85 -11.87 -16.29
CA HIS A 138 -6.82 -12.85 -16.79
C HIS A 138 -6.69 -14.22 -16.14
N TYR A 139 -6.59 -14.29 -14.82
CA TYR A 139 -6.53 -15.55 -14.11
C TYR A 139 -7.77 -15.74 -13.27
N THR A 140 -8.59 -16.76 -13.60
CA THR A 140 -9.94 -16.88 -13.06
C THR A 140 -10.29 -18.29 -12.68
N THR A 141 -11.17 -18.45 -11.65
CA THR A 141 -11.76 -19.72 -11.24
C THR A 141 -13.28 -19.60 -11.09
N SER A 142 -13.96 -20.74 -11.10
CA SER A 142 -15.36 -20.89 -10.67
C SER A 142 -15.48 -21.92 -9.54
N SER A 143 -14.38 -22.28 -8.90
CA SER A 143 -14.30 -23.24 -7.80
C SER A 143 -14.01 -22.48 -6.50
N GLU A 144 -14.76 -22.72 -5.45
CA GLU A 144 -14.55 -22.16 -4.11
C GLU A 144 -13.26 -22.70 -3.44
N ASN A 145 -12.71 -23.79 -3.95
CA ASN A 145 -11.50 -24.41 -3.40
C ASN A 145 -10.22 -23.95 -4.11
N ASP A 146 -10.34 -23.17 -5.17
CA ASP A 146 -9.24 -22.72 -5.99
C ASP A 146 -9.12 -21.20 -5.91
N VAL A 147 -7.92 -20.69 -5.67
CA VAL A 147 -7.66 -19.29 -5.38
C VAL A 147 -6.67 -18.73 -6.41
N PRO A 148 -7.15 -18.07 -7.48
CA PRO A 148 -6.28 -17.45 -8.46
C PRO A 148 -5.59 -16.22 -7.86
N THR A 149 -4.29 -16.12 -8.09
CA THR A 149 -3.48 -15.03 -7.57
C THR A 149 -2.62 -14.45 -8.69
N GLY A 150 -2.47 -13.14 -8.77
CA GLY A 150 -1.54 -12.53 -9.72
C GLY A 150 -0.10 -12.88 -9.34
N VAL A 151 0.30 -12.56 -8.10
CA VAL A 151 1.62 -12.90 -7.52
C VAL A 151 1.44 -13.60 -6.19
N TRP A 152 1.82 -14.85 -6.11
CA TRP A 152 1.75 -15.70 -4.92
C TRP A 152 3.13 -15.92 -4.30
N ILE A 153 3.32 -15.47 -3.05
CA ILE A 153 4.56 -15.64 -2.29
C ILE A 153 4.23 -16.37 -1.01
N THR A 154 4.85 -17.53 -0.74
CA THR A 154 4.58 -18.26 0.50
C THR A 154 5.80 -19.01 1.01
N GLY A 155 5.88 -19.15 2.33
CA GLY A 155 6.93 -19.89 3.03
C GLY A 155 7.83 -19.01 3.88
N SER A 156 9.08 -18.81 3.47
CA SER A 156 10.05 -17.98 4.17
C SER A 156 11.11 -17.42 3.23
N GLY A 157 11.79 -16.34 3.62
CA GLY A 157 12.86 -15.78 2.82
C GLY A 157 13.15 -14.32 3.14
N THR A 158 14.03 -13.71 2.37
CA THR A 158 14.39 -12.31 2.56
C THR A 158 14.64 -11.60 1.23
N GLY A 159 14.35 -10.28 1.17
CA GLY A 159 14.72 -9.44 0.04
C GLY A 159 13.96 -9.73 -1.26
N ILE A 160 12.73 -10.23 -1.19
CA ILE A 160 11.86 -10.39 -2.35
C ILE A 160 11.30 -9.02 -2.73
N GLN A 161 11.27 -8.71 -4.03
CA GLN A 161 10.81 -7.42 -4.55
C GLN A 161 9.83 -7.61 -5.72
N ILE A 162 8.65 -7.02 -5.61
CA ILE A 162 7.60 -6.96 -6.64
C ILE A 162 7.42 -5.49 -7.01
N LEU A 163 7.94 -5.10 -8.17
CA LEU A 163 8.14 -3.69 -8.49
C LEU A 163 7.53 -3.29 -9.83
N ASN A 164 6.76 -2.21 -9.85
CA ASN A 164 6.28 -1.57 -11.08
C ASN A 164 5.57 -2.55 -12.04
N ASN A 165 4.80 -3.49 -11.51
CA ASN A 165 3.97 -4.40 -12.30
C ASN A 165 2.55 -3.85 -12.38
N ARG A 166 1.79 -4.33 -13.38
CA ARG A 166 0.35 -4.13 -13.48
C ARG A 166 -0.32 -5.48 -13.27
N VAL A 167 -1.17 -5.58 -12.26
CA VAL A 167 -1.89 -6.82 -11.91
C VAL A 167 -3.38 -6.53 -12.02
N HIS A 168 -4.09 -7.25 -12.88
CA HIS A 168 -5.50 -6.97 -13.09
C HIS A 168 -6.28 -8.17 -13.66
N ASP A 169 -7.62 -8.11 -13.60
CA ASP A 169 -8.50 -9.19 -14.06
C ASP A 169 -8.17 -10.53 -13.40
N ILE A 170 -7.86 -10.54 -12.11
CA ILE A 170 -7.73 -11.74 -11.29
C ILE A 170 -9.06 -11.92 -10.56
N THR A 171 -9.73 -13.06 -10.77
CA THR A 171 -11.17 -13.11 -10.47
C THR A 171 -11.60 -14.47 -9.93
N THR A 172 -12.25 -14.50 -8.77
CA THR A 172 -13.16 -15.57 -8.42
C THR A 172 -14.55 -15.30 -9.03
N LYS A 173 -15.19 -16.33 -9.56
CA LYS A 173 -16.56 -16.27 -10.13
C LYS A 173 -17.59 -16.95 -9.24
N THR A 174 -17.21 -17.29 -8.04
CA THR A 174 -18.12 -17.90 -7.06
C THR A 174 -19.04 -16.83 -6.49
N GLU A 175 -20.26 -17.22 -6.14
CA GLU A 175 -21.24 -16.29 -5.57
C GLU A 175 -21.08 -16.11 -4.05
N ALA A 176 -20.33 -17.00 -3.39
CA ALA A 176 -19.98 -16.93 -1.98
C ALA A 176 -18.76 -17.79 -1.70
N ASN A 177 -18.03 -17.52 -0.62
CA ASN A 177 -16.88 -18.26 -0.13
C ASN A 177 -15.73 -18.43 -1.16
N GLY A 178 -15.64 -17.58 -2.15
CA GLY A 178 -14.57 -17.60 -3.13
C GLY A 178 -13.50 -16.58 -2.83
N ASN A 179 -12.26 -16.91 -3.15
CA ASN A 179 -11.11 -16.03 -2.90
C ASN A 179 -10.30 -15.82 -4.18
N ALA A 180 -9.72 -14.63 -4.32
CA ALA A 180 -8.71 -14.30 -5.31
C ALA A 180 -7.85 -13.14 -4.81
N PHE A 181 -6.60 -13.04 -5.27
CA PHE A 181 -5.67 -12.00 -4.83
C PHE A 181 -4.95 -11.35 -6.01
N GLY A 182 -4.65 -10.06 -5.88
CA GLY A 182 -3.70 -9.41 -6.78
C GLY A 182 -2.26 -9.82 -6.45
N ILE A 183 -1.79 -9.45 -5.26
CA ILE A 183 -0.45 -9.80 -4.73
C ILE A 183 -0.63 -10.29 -3.29
N SER A 184 -0.34 -11.57 -3.04
CA SER A 184 -0.52 -12.18 -1.72
C SER A 184 0.75 -12.81 -1.20
N VAL A 185 1.03 -12.61 0.10
CA VAL A 185 2.26 -13.04 0.77
C VAL A 185 1.96 -13.71 2.10
N TYR A 186 2.18 -15.02 2.19
CA TYR A 186 1.91 -15.84 3.36
C TYR A 186 3.18 -16.34 4.04
N GLY A 187 3.49 -15.84 5.22
CA GLY A 187 4.62 -16.27 6.04
C GLY A 187 4.33 -17.54 6.83
N THR A 188 4.44 -18.70 6.20
CA THR A 188 4.01 -20.01 6.76
C THR A 188 5.07 -20.73 7.58
N SER A 189 6.19 -20.09 7.91
CA SER A 189 7.33 -20.71 8.60
C SER A 189 7.71 -19.94 9.87
N LYS A 190 8.39 -20.62 10.82
CA LYS A 190 9.02 -19.93 11.96
C LYS A 190 10.13 -18.96 11.55
N THR A 191 10.75 -19.17 10.39
CA THR A 191 11.63 -18.18 9.77
C THR A 191 10.75 -17.25 8.94
N PRO A 192 10.77 -15.94 9.19
CA PRO A 192 9.87 -15.03 8.52
C PRO A 192 10.17 -14.86 7.02
N ILE A 193 9.20 -14.34 6.29
CA ILE A 193 9.46 -13.56 5.09
C ILE A 193 9.83 -12.15 5.59
N THR A 194 11.00 -11.65 5.22
CA THR A 194 11.48 -10.36 5.73
C THR A 194 12.10 -9.51 4.62
N GLN A 195 12.20 -8.17 4.84
CA GLN A 195 12.69 -7.23 3.83
C GLN A 195 11.96 -7.39 2.48
N LEU A 196 10.68 -7.71 2.54
CA LEU A 196 9.79 -7.74 1.38
C LEU A 196 9.55 -6.31 0.90
N ARG A 197 9.51 -6.11 -0.41
CA ARG A 197 9.12 -4.84 -1.01
C ARG A 197 8.09 -5.04 -2.12
N ILE A 198 6.92 -4.44 -1.97
CA ILE A 198 5.87 -4.33 -2.99
C ILE A 198 5.73 -2.84 -3.30
N SER A 199 6.22 -2.40 -4.46
CA SER A 199 6.34 -0.95 -4.70
C SER A 199 6.11 -0.55 -6.16
N GLY A 200 5.35 0.54 -6.34
CA GLY A 200 5.07 1.11 -7.66
C GLY A 200 4.21 0.22 -8.55
N ASN A 201 3.47 -0.73 -7.98
CA ASN A 201 2.57 -1.58 -8.75
C ASN A 201 1.22 -0.88 -8.94
N GLU A 202 0.53 -1.22 -10.03
CA GLU A 202 -0.87 -0.91 -10.27
C GLU A 202 -1.68 -2.21 -10.14
N VAL A 203 -2.68 -2.24 -9.24
CA VAL A 203 -3.49 -3.45 -8.94
C VAL A 203 -4.96 -3.07 -9.06
N TYR A 204 -5.68 -3.62 -10.04
CA TYR A 204 -7.01 -3.13 -10.37
C TYR A 204 -7.89 -4.17 -11.09
N ASP A 205 -9.21 -3.85 -11.18
CA ASP A 205 -10.21 -4.70 -11.81
C ASP A 205 -10.20 -6.14 -11.28
N LEU A 206 -10.06 -6.29 -9.96
CA LEU A 206 -10.10 -7.59 -9.29
C LEU A 206 -11.51 -7.91 -8.80
N ARG A 207 -11.81 -9.20 -8.76
CA ARG A 207 -12.93 -9.75 -8.00
C ARG A 207 -12.38 -10.76 -7.01
N THR A 208 -12.15 -10.28 -5.82
CA THR A 208 -11.41 -11.02 -4.79
C THR A 208 -12.28 -11.92 -3.93
N GLY A 209 -13.61 -11.68 -3.92
CA GLY A 209 -14.50 -12.40 -3.02
C GLY A 209 -14.25 -11.99 -1.57
N GLU A 210 -13.95 -12.94 -0.69
CA GLU A 210 -13.64 -12.66 0.73
C GLU A 210 -12.15 -12.30 0.96
N SER A 211 -11.43 -11.84 -0.08
CA SER A 211 -9.98 -11.59 -0.01
C SER A 211 -9.58 -10.19 -0.48
N GLU A 212 -8.29 -9.91 -0.40
CA GLU A 212 -7.70 -8.59 -0.54
C GLU A 212 -6.99 -8.39 -1.90
N SER A 213 -6.85 -7.14 -2.31
CA SER A 213 -6.06 -6.79 -3.51
C SER A 213 -4.57 -7.03 -3.28
N VAL A 214 -4.05 -6.60 -2.13
CA VAL A 214 -2.66 -6.81 -1.69
C VAL A 214 -2.63 -7.16 -0.22
N ASN A 215 -2.04 -8.29 0.14
CA ASN A 215 -1.91 -8.64 1.55
C ASN A 215 -0.54 -9.18 1.94
N VAL A 216 -0.28 -9.10 3.25
CA VAL A 216 0.81 -9.80 3.95
C VAL A 216 0.23 -10.48 5.19
N ASP A 217 0.38 -11.79 5.31
CA ASP A 217 -0.27 -12.59 6.33
C ASP A 217 0.70 -13.57 7.00
N GLY A 218 0.50 -13.80 8.30
CA GLY A 218 1.33 -14.67 9.11
C GLY A 218 2.72 -14.08 9.38
N ASN A 219 3.75 -14.92 9.38
CA ASN A 219 5.11 -14.49 9.76
C ASN A 219 5.80 -13.67 8.65
N VAL A 220 5.32 -12.45 8.43
CA VAL A 220 5.94 -11.47 7.53
C VAL A 220 6.43 -10.28 8.34
N THR A 221 7.73 -9.95 8.24
CA THR A 221 8.32 -8.90 9.09
C THR A 221 9.22 -7.96 8.29
N TYR A 222 9.30 -6.68 8.73
CA TYR A 222 10.12 -5.67 8.06
C TYR A 222 9.81 -5.57 6.57
N PHE A 223 8.52 -5.43 6.25
CA PHE A 223 8.03 -5.30 4.89
C PHE A 223 7.72 -3.83 4.54
N LYS A 224 7.73 -3.55 3.23
CA LYS A 224 7.35 -2.24 2.67
C LYS A 224 6.37 -2.41 1.52
N ILE A 225 5.19 -1.80 1.65
CA ILE A 225 4.17 -1.71 0.59
C ILE A 225 4.02 -0.24 0.25
N THR A 226 4.70 0.21 -0.81
CA THR A 226 4.89 1.66 -1.00
C THR A 226 4.61 2.13 -2.43
N ASN A 227 4.00 3.31 -2.55
CA ASN A 227 3.77 3.97 -3.83
C ASN A 227 3.00 3.09 -4.84
N ASN A 228 2.09 2.24 -4.37
CA ASN A 228 1.24 1.45 -5.25
C ASN A 228 -0.04 2.24 -5.58
N LEU A 229 -0.59 1.95 -6.74
CA LEU A 229 -1.90 2.41 -7.17
C LEU A 229 -2.86 1.22 -7.14
N ILE A 230 -3.86 1.26 -6.27
CA ILE A 230 -4.81 0.16 -6.07
C ILE A 230 -6.21 0.70 -6.27
N HIS A 231 -6.97 0.11 -7.21
CA HIS A 231 -8.25 0.71 -7.55
C HIS A 231 -9.21 -0.24 -8.27
N ASP A 232 -10.49 0.11 -8.24
CA ASP A 232 -11.56 -0.60 -8.96
C ASP A 232 -11.62 -2.10 -8.56
N ASN A 233 -11.51 -2.39 -7.27
CA ASN A 233 -11.56 -3.75 -6.71
C ASN A 233 -12.79 -3.91 -5.81
N ASP A 234 -13.29 -5.14 -5.71
CA ASP A 234 -14.55 -5.43 -5.02
C ASP A 234 -14.39 -5.85 -3.56
N ASN A 235 -13.19 -5.76 -3.00
CA ASN A 235 -12.91 -5.92 -1.58
C ASN A 235 -11.57 -5.25 -1.24
N ILE A 236 -11.06 -5.42 -0.04
CA ILE A 236 -9.97 -4.73 0.64
C ILE A 236 -8.78 -4.35 -0.27
N GLY A 237 -8.29 -3.12 -0.13
CA GLY A 237 -7.16 -2.59 -0.88
C GLY A 237 -5.82 -3.16 -0.42
N ILE A 238 -5.38 -2.85 0.80
CA ILE A 238 -4.15 -3.39 1.40
C ILE A 238 -4.45 -3.88 2.81
N ASP A 239 -4.05 -5.12 3.10
CA ASP A 239 -4.19 -5.69 4.43
C ASP A 239 -2.87 -6.24 5.00
N ALA A 240 -2.68 -6.03 6.30
CA ALA A 240 -1.61 -6.62 7.09
C ALA A 240 -2.22 -7.49 8.20
N ILE A 241 -2.09 -8.81 8.04
CA ILE A 241 -2.93 -9.79 8.72
C ILE A 241 -2.16 -10.55 9.79
N GLY A 242 -2.84 -10.87 10.87
CA GLY A 242 -2.36 -11.74 11.92
C GLY A 242 -3.44 -12.59 12.54
N TYR A 243 -3.03 -13.73 13.08
CA TYR A 243 -3.89 -14.66 13.82
C TYR A 243 -4.87 -15.48 12.98
N GLU A 244 -4.76 -15.48 11.65
CA GLU A 244 -5.57 -16.27 10.73
C GLU A 244 -5.13 -17.76 10.60
N GLY A 245 -4.07 -18.14 11.28
CA GLY A 245 -3.57 -19.51 11.24
C GLY A 245 -2.66 -19.83 10.06
N VAL A 246 -2.20 -18.82 9.36
CA VAL A 246 -1.24 -18.92 8.25
C VAL A 246 0.15 -19.21 8.76
N GLY A 247 0.57 -18.48 9.77
CA GLY A 247 1.86 -18.68 10.44
C GLY A 247 1.83 -19.81 11.49
N PRO A 248 2.98 -20.36 11.88
CA PRO A 248 3.04 -21.26 13.03
C PRO A 248 2.70 -20.51 14.32
N VAL A 249 2.12 -21.23 15.27
CA VAL A 249 1.80 -20.71 16.61
C VAL A 249 2.95 -19.86 17.20
N GLY A 250 2.64 -18.62 17.59
CA GLY A 250 3.60 -17.64 18.10
C GLY A 250 4.40 -16.89 17.03
N TYR A 251 4.07 -17.11 15.76
CA TYR A 251 4.69 -16.47 14.58
C TYR A 251 3.63 -16.09 13.53
N ASP A 252 2.38 -15.97 13.92
CA ASP A 252 1.23 -15.74 13.04
C ASP A 252 0.78 -14.29 13.16
N GLU A 253 1.60 -13.37 12.64
CA GLU A 253 1.32 -11.96 12.73
C GLU A 253 2.27 -11.16 11.81
N ALA A 254 1.71 -10.33 10.94
CA ALA A 254 2.47 -9.37 10.15
C ALA A 254 2.96 -8.22 11.03
N MET A 255 4.29 -7.96 11.03
CA MET A 255 4.88 -7.00 11.95
C MET A 255 5.97 -6.13 11.33
N TYR A 256 6.16 -4.94 11.94
CA TYR A 256 7.24 -4.02 11.58
C TYR A 256 7.18 -3.61 10.11
N GLY A 257 5.97 -3.24 9.67
CA GLY A 257 5.66 -2.86 8.30
C GLY A 257 5.65 -1.35 8.08
N ASP A 258 5.92 -0.96 6.84
CA ASP A 258 5.76 0.39 6.30
C ASP A 258 4.82 0.32 5.10
N ILE A 259 3.61 0.87 5.25
CA ILE A 259 2.59 0.97 4.21
C ILE A 259 2.43 2.46 3.89
N SER A 260 3.14 2.95 2.85
CA SER A 260 3.25 4.38 2.66
C SER A 260 3.19 4.85 1.21
N GLY A 261 2.65 6.06 1.02
CA GLY A 261 2.58 6.71 -0.29
C GLY A 261 1.68 5.99 -1.29
N ASN A 262 0.80 5.10 -0.85
CA ASN A 262 -0.12 4.40 -1.73
C ASN A 262 -1.32 5.29 -2.06
N THR A 263 -1.84 5.14 -3.26
CA THR A 263 -3.10 5.74 -3.70
C THR A 263 -4.11 4.62 -3.89
N ILE A 264 -5.21 4.69 -3.16
CA ILE A 264 -6.23 3.64 -3.11
C ILE A 264 -7.58 4.30 -3.37
N TYR A 265 -8.32 3.80 -4.37
CA TYR A 265 -9.63 4.36 -4.65
C TYR A 265 -10.59 3.33 -5.24
N ASN A 266 -11.90 3.62 -5.07
CA ASN A 266 -12.97 2.80 -5.60
C ASN A 266 -12.84 1.33 -5.16
N ILE A 267 -12.80 1.14 -3.85
CA ILE A 267 -12.71 -0.15 -3.17
C ILE A 267 -14.03 -0.37 -2.46
N SER A 268 -14.83 -1.38 -2.86
CA SER A 268 -16.17 -1.52 -2.30
C SER A 268 -16.76 -2.92 -2.41
N GLY A 269 -17.28 -3.43 -1.29
CA GLY A 269 -18.02 -4.69 -1.18
C GLY A 269 -19.40 -4.69 -1.83
N ILE A 270 -19.97 -3.52 -2.15
CA ILE A 270 -21.36 -3.39 -2.62
C ILE A 270 -21.71 -4.19 -3.89
N THR A 271 -20.74 -4.56 -4.68
CA THR A 271 -20.93 -5.43 -5.85
C THR A 271 -20.41 -6.84 -5.65
N ASN A 272 -19.90 -7.13 -4.46
CA ASN A 272 -19.28 -8.40 -4.11
C ASN A 272 -20.31 -9.34 -3.45
N PRO A 273 -20.60 -10.49 -4.05
CA PRO A 273 -21.50 -11.45 -3.42
C PRO A 273 -20.91 -12.13 -2.17
N GLY A 274 -19.58 -12.23 -2.07
CA GLY A 274 -18.89 -12.74 -0.88
C GLY A 274 -19.19 -11.88 0.35
N GLU A 275 -19.17 -10.56 0.17
CA GLU A 275 -19.46 -9.56 1.20
C GLU A 275 -20.95 -9.20 1.32
N GLY A 276 -21.83 -10.01 0.80
CA GLY A 276 -23.26 -9.80 0.96
C GLY A 276 -23.83 -8.56 0.25
N TYR A 277 -23.06 -7.92 -0.62
CA TYR A 277 -23.41 -6.66 -1.28
C TYR A 277 -23.54 -5.48 -0.28
N GLU A 278 -22.62 -5.39 0.68
CA GLU A 278 -22.59 -4.36 1.70
C GLU A 278 -21.38 -3.44 1.51
N TYR A 279 -21.35 -2.28 2.17
CA TYR A 279 -20.22 -1.36 2.20
C TYR A 279 -19.32 -1.74 3.39
N ASP A 280 -18.38 -2.64 3.16
CA ASP A 280 -17.49 -3.19 4.19
C ASP A 280 -16.03 -3.39 3.74
N ALA A 281 -15.69 -2.93 2.54
CA ALA A 281 -14.35 -3.06 2.01
C ALA A 281 -13.42 -1.93 2.45
N ASP A 282 -12.32 -2.29 3.10
CA ASP A 282 -11.32 -1.33 3.58
C ASP A 282 -10.38 -0.86 2.48
N GLY A 283 -10.05 0.44 2.49
CA GLY A 283 -8.91 0.94 1.72
C GLY A 283 -7.59 0.40 2.29
N LEU A 284 -7.42 0.51 3.60
CA LEU A 284 -6.31 -0.02 4.38
C LEU A 284 -6.84 -0.80 5.58
N TYR A 285 -6.24 -1.94 5.86
CA TYR A 285 -6.61 -2.75 7.00
C TYR A 285 -5.38 -3.23 7.80
N CYS A 286 -5.47 -3.17 9.12
CA CYS A 286 -4.61 -3.87 10.05
C CYS A 286 -5.46 -4.90 10.77
N ASP A 287 -5.63 -6.08 10.19
CA ASP A 287 -6.29 -7.19 10.85
C ASP A 287 -5.32 -8.00 11.72
N GLY A 288 -5.18 -7.58 12.96
CA GLY A 288 -4.26 -8.23 13.90
C GLY A 288 -2.78 -7.97 13.62
N CYS A 289 -2.45 -6.98 12.82
CA CYS A 289 -1.07 -6.56 12.57
C CYS A 289 -0.42 -5.93 13.80
N ALA A 290 0.91 -5.84 13.85
CA ALA A 290 1.58 -5.14 14.93
C ALA A 290 2.77 -4.29 14.47
N TYR A 291 2.91 -3.11 15.07
CA TYR A 291 4.02 -2.21 14.77
C TYR A 291 4.10 -1.89 13.27
N VAL A 292 2.96 -1.56 12.67
CA VAL A 292 2.85 -1.14 11.27
C VAL A 292 2.59 0.34 11.21
N THR A 293 3.33 1.02 10.34
CA THR A 293 3.10 2.44 10.04
C THR A 293 2.35 2.57 8.72
N PHE A 294 1.24 3.30 8.75
CA PHE A 294 0.45 3.72 7.58
C PHE A 294 0.63 5.22 7.43
N GLU A 295 1.37 5.66 6.41
CA GLU A 295 1.64 7.08 6.26
C GLU A 295 1.65 7.57 4.81
N HIS A 296 1.32 8.86 4.63
CA HIS A 296 1.30 9.51 3.31
C HIS A 296 0.43 8.78 2.27
N ASN A 297 -0.57 8.00 2.71
CA ASN A 297 -1.50 7.34 1.81
C ASN A 297 -2.67 8.27 1.48
N VAL A 298 -3.22 8.10 0.30
CA VAL A 298 -4.48 8.73 -0.12
C VAL A 298 -5.50 7.65 -0.35
N ILE A 299 -6.58 7.69 0.41
CA ILE A 299 -7.71 6.79 0.28
C ILE A 299 -8.93 7.59 -0.14
N LEU A 300 -9.51 7.22 -1.26
CA LEU A 300 -10.66 7.89 -1.85
C LEU A 300 -11.72 6.87 -2.24
N GLN A 301 -12.97 7.08 -1.80
CA GLN A 301 -14.08 6.22 -2.18
C GLN A 301 -13.82 4.72 -1.88
N ALA A 302 -13.19 4.40 -0.76
CA ALA A 302 -13.27 3.07 -0.17
C ALA A 302 -14.57 2.97 0.66
N ASP A 303 -14.96 1.78 1.10
CA ASP A 303 -16.08 1.70 2.03
C ASP A 303 -15.62 2.20 3.40
N TYR A 304 -14.53 1.68 3.92
CA TYR A 304 -13.81 2.22 5.07
C TYR A 304 -12.47 2.80 4.61
N GLY A 305 -12.09 3.96 5.09
CA GLY A 305 -10.80 4.56 4.76
C GLY A 305 -9.64 3.71 5.29
N ILE A 306 -9.68 3.44 6.58
CA ILE A 306 -8.76 2.51 7.26
C ILE A 306 -9.46 1.84 8.44
N GLU A 307 -9.22 0.56 8.64
CA GLU A 307 -9.59 -0.16 9.85
C GLU A 307 -8.36 -0.69 10.59
N THR A 308 -8.38 -0.60 11.94
CA THR A 308 -7.38 -1.25 12.79
C THR A 308 -8.07 -2.03 13.89
N THR A 309 -8.03 -3.35 13.78
CA THR A 309 -8.64 -4.29 14.72
C THR A 309 -7.97 -5.67 14.62
N SER A 310 -8.68 -6.70 14.99
CA SER A 310 -8.41 -8.08 14.65
C SER A 310 -9.72 -8.83 14.58
N GLU A 311 -9.94 -9.63 13.57
CA GLU A 311 -11.11 -10.49 13.46
C GLU A 311 -11.06 -11.65 14.46
N ASN A 312 -9.92 -11.97 14.98
CA ASN A 312 -9.71 -13.08 15.89
C ASN A 312 -9.82 -12.67 17.36
N GLN A 313 -10.55 -13.47 18.14
CA GLN A 313 -10.94 -13.09 19.51
C GLN A 313 -9.95 -13.41 20.60
N VAL A 314 -9.21 -14.51 20.51
CA VAL A 314 -8.49 -15.05 21.68
C VAL A 314 -7.21 -15.74 21.33
N CYS A 315 -6.09 -15.14 21.71
CA CYS A 315 -4.78 -15.77 21.72
C CYS A 315 -4.47 -16.37 23.08
N GLN A 316 -3.72 -17.47 23.12
CA GLN A 316 -3.34 -18.10 24.37
C GLN A 316 -2.22 -17.33 25.07
N SER A 317 -2.31 -17.19 26.40
CA SER A 317 -1.34 -16.43 27.20
C SER A 317 0.09 -17.01 27.20
N ASN A 318 0.28 -18.22 26.71
CA ASN A 318 1.59 -18.87 26.57
C ASN A 318 2.22 -18.69 25.19
N GLY A 319 1.70 -17.77 24.36
CA GLY A 319 2.13 -17.56 22.98
C GLY A 319 1.63 -18.63 22.02
N THR A 320 0.72 -19.50 22.44
CA THR A 320 -0.04 -20.34 21.52
C THR A 320 -1.29 -19.60 21.11
N GLU A 321 -1.40 -19.31 19.85
CA GLU A 321 -2.56 -18.69 19.23
C GLU A 321 -3.63 -19.75 18.99
N TRP A 322 -4.86 -19.32 19.03
CA TRP A 322 -5.94 -20.12 18.50
C TRP A 322 -6.43 -19.46 17.22
N SER A 323 -6.05 -20.01 16.12
CA SER A 323 -6.60 -19.71 14.82
C SER A 323 -7.69 -20.71 14.48
N GLY A 324 -8.82 -20.23 14.04
CA GLY A 324 -9.88 -21.06 13.48
C GLY A 324 -11.27 -20.45 13.60
N PRO A 325 -12.13 -20.67 12.60
CA PRO A 325 -13.47 -20.07 12.48
C PRO A 325 -14.47 -20.46 13.58
N ASN A 326 -14.06 -21.22 14.56
CA ASN A 326 -14.90 -21.70 15.67
C ASN A 326 -14.42 -21.21 17.03
N ASN A 327 -13.89 -20.00 17.11
CA ASN A 327 -13.46 -19.42 18.38
C ASN A 327 -14.66 -19.00 19.25
N THR A 328 -15.33 -19.99 19.83
CA THR A 328 -16.57 -19.84 20.60
C THR A 328 -16.34 -19.60 22.07
N GLY A 329 -15.28 -18.94 22.47
CA GLY A 329 -14.92 -18.88 23.87
C GLY A 329 -14.94 -17.50 24.50
N THR A 330 -15.78 -17.29 25.53
CA THR A 330 -15.41 -16.39 26.63
C THR A 330 -13.97 -16.66 27.01
N ALA A 331 -13.15 -15.63 27.08
CA ALA A 331 -11.73 -15.72 27.44
C ALA A 331 -11.53 -16.68 28.63
N ALA A 332 -11.11 -17.90 28.38
CA ALA A 332 -10.80 -18.84 29.42
C ALA A 332 -9.61 -18.29 30.23
N LYS A 333 -9.61 -18.57 31.53
CA LYS A 333 -8.57 -18.08 32.44
C LYS A 333 -7.20 -18.40 31.87
N GLY A 334 -6.41 -17.34 31.54
CA GLY A 334 -5.07 -17.48 30.96
C GLY A 334 -4.97 -17.24 29.47
N ARG A 335 -6.03 -16.85 28.78
CA ARG A 335 -6.03 -16.41 27.37
C ARG A 335 -6.01 -14.88 27.32
N ARG A 336 -5.35 -14.33 26.30
CA ARG A 336 -5.35 -12.90 25.99
C ARG A 336 -6.09 -12.66 24.66
N PRO A 337 -6.72 -11.50 24.46
CA PRO A 337 -7.25 -11.14 23.15
C PRO A 337 -6.13 -11.09 22.10
N CYS A 338 -6.49 -11.37 20.86
CA CYS A 338 -5.65 -11.05 19.71
C CYS A 338 -5.90 -9.57 19.38
N TYR A 339 -4.86 -8.79 19.36
CA TYR A 339 -4.95 -7.35 19.13
C TYR A 339 -4.26 -6.99 17.80
N GLY A 340 -4.91 -6.18 16.98
CA GLY A 340 -4.18 -5.20 16.21
C GLY A 340 -3.50 -4.27 17.19
N ARG A 341 -2.22 -4.00 17.07
CA ARG A 341 -1.54 -3.23 18.11
C ARG A 341 -0.38 -2.40 17.62
N TYR A 342 -0.22 -1.25 18.25
CA TYR A 342 0.86 -0.32 17.96
C TYR A 342 0.92 0.06 16.48
N ALA A 343 -0.21 0.08 15.81
CA ALA A 343 -0.32 0.69 14.50
C ALA A 343 -0.16 2.21 14.63
N THR A 344 0.58 2.81 13.72
CA THR A 344 0.71 4.26 13.62
C THR A 344 0.13 4.72 12.30
N VAL A 345 -0.99 5.42 12.35
CA VAL A 345 -1.69 5.98 11.20
C VAL A 345 -1.45 7.48 11.19
N ARG A 346 -0.62 7.95 10.27
CA ARG A 346 -0.19 9.36 10.29
C ARG A 346 -0.07 9.98 8.90
N ASN A 347 -0.35 11.27 8.82
CA ASN A 347 -0.13 12.06 7.59
C ASN A 347 -0.85 11.49 6.36
N ASN A 348 -2.00 10.81 6.57
CA ASN A 348 -2.81 10.27 5.50
C ASN A 348 -3.98 11.21 5.17
N ILE A 349 -4.54 11.02 3.98
CA ILE A 349 -5.74 11.68 3.53
C ILE A 349 -6.80 10.61 3.25
N PHE A 350 -7.94 10.73 3.96
CA PHE A 350 -9.10 9.89 3.78
C PHE A 350 -10.27 10.76 3.35
N TYR A 351 -10.84 10.52 2.17
CA TYR A 351 -11.96 11.34 1.74
C TYR A 351 -12.97 10.61 0.87
N ASN A 352 -14.24 10.98 1.07
CA ASN A 352 -15.38 10.43 0.35
C ASN A 352 -15.55 8.91 0.48
N SER A 353 -15.12 8.30 1.59
CA SER A 353 -15.40 6.89 1.87
C SER A 353 -16.93 6.66 1.98
N ASN A 354 -17.40 5.45 1.71
CA ASN A 354 -18.82 5.16 1.68
C ASN A 354 -19.43 5.03 3.09
N ALA A 355 -18.76 4.33 4.00
CA ALA A 355 -19.23 4.05 5.35
C ALA A 355 -18.53 4.88 6.44
N CYS A 356 -17.18 4.89 6.49
CA CYS A 356 -16.48 5.72 7.47
C CYS A 356 -15.06 6.12 7.01
N GLY A 357 -14.46 7.11 7.71
CA GLY A 357 -13.07 7.51 7.47
C GLY A 357 -12.07 6.57 8.13
N ASN A 358 -12.33 6.23 9.39
CA ASN A 358 -11.51 5.33 10.18
C ASN A 358 -12.37 4.51 11.13
N SER A 359 -12.11 3.20 11.21
CA SER A 359 -12.70 2.28 12.18
C SER A 359 -11.64 1.65 13.07
N ILE A 360 -11.90 1.58 14.38
CA ILE A 360 -11.07 0.86 15.34
C ILE A 360 -11.92 0.04 16.30
N GLY A 361 -11.33 -1.01 16.82
CA GLY A 361 -11.92 -1.84 17.87
C GLY A 361 -12.31 -3.21 17.34
N GLY A 362 -13.09 -3.95 18.09
CA GLY A 362 -13.49 -5.30 17.71
C GLY A 362 -14.95 -5.38 17.34
N TYR A 363 -15.28 -6.26 16.45
CA TYR A 363 -16.65 -6.55 16.04
C TYR A 363 -17.46 -7.23 17.15
N ALA A 364 -18.70 -6.81 17.38
CA ALA A 364 -19.68 -7.65 18.05
C ALA A 364 -20.67 -8.20 17.04
N HIS A 365 -20.51 -9.37 16.66
CA HIS A 365 -21.65 -10.06 16.06
C HIS A 365 -22.75 -10.21 17.11
N ALA A 366 -23.90 -9.60 16.86
CA ALA A 366 -25.08 -9.77 17.68
C ALA A 366 -25.41 -11.26 17.73
N SER A 367 -25.18 -11.89 18.87
CA SER A 367 -25.53 -13.29 19.06
C SER A 367 -27.04 -13.44 18.96
N LYS A 368 -27.57 -13.94 17.88
CA LYS A 368 -28.82 -14.65 17.91
C LYS A 368 -28.63 -15.79 18.89
N LYS A 369 -29.51 -15.90 19.90
CA LYS A 369 -29.49 -16.94 20.92
C LYS A 369 -29.30 -18.31 20.26
N GLY A 370 -28.09 -18.90 20.36
CA GLY A 370 -27.75 -20.19 19.75
C GLY A 370 -26.77 -20.16 18.59
N SER A 371 -26.37 -19.00 18.04
CA SER A 371 -25.21 -18.89 17.16
C SER A 371 -24.02 -18.45 18.00
N HIS A 372 -22.90 -19.08 17.78
CA HIS A 372 -21.65 -18.70 18.39
C HIS A 372 -21.23 -17.37 17.78
N SER A 373 -21.27 -16.30 18.55
CA SER A 373 -20.74 -15.02 18.13
C SER A 373 -19.22 -15.14 18.14
N ASN A 374 -18.62 -15.13 16.97
CA ASN A 374 -17.22 -14.79 16.83
C ASN A 374 -17.15 -13.27 17.05
N GLY A 375 -16.98 -12.80 18.27
CA GLY A 375 -16.69 -11.41 18.50
C GLY A 375 -15.24 -11.18 18.10
N GLY A 376 -14.95 -10.24 17.24
CA GLY A 376 -13.61 -9.91 16.80
C GLY A 376 -12.66 -9.58 17.92
N GLY A 377 -11.41 -9.48 17.61
CA GLY A 377 -10.36 -9.05 18.51
C GLY A 377 -10.48 -7.58 18.85
N SER A 378 -9.35 -6.92 19.02
CA SER A 378 -9.33 -5.56 19.52
C SER A 378 -8.16 -4.78 18.96
N SER A 379 -8.22 -3.46 19.06
CA SER A 379 -7.07 -2.57 18.92
C SER A 379 -6.39 -2.33 20.26
N TYR A 380 -5.10 -2.10 20.25
CA TYR A 380 -4.33 -1.80 21.45
C TYR A 380 -3.19 -0.82 21.19
N ARG A 381 -3.32 0.39 21.73
CA ARG A 381 -2.33 1.46 21.62
C ARG A 381 -2.00 1.86 20.19
N ASP A 382 -2.98 1.87 19.34
CA ASP A 382 -2.87 2.42 18.01
C ASP A 382 -2.91 3.95 18.08
N VAL A 383 -2.19 4.61 17.18
CA VAL A 383 -2.03 6.07 17.20
C VAL A 383 -2.45 6.62 15.86
N PHE A 384 -3.44 7.53 15.89
CA PHE A 384 -3.94 8.27 14.73
C PHE A 384 -3.54 9.74 14.88
N VAL A 385 -2.52 10.17 14.14
CA VAL A 385 -1.98 11.52 14.28
C VAL A 385 -1.80 12.21 12.95
N ASN A 386 -2.15 13.50 12.92
CA ASN A 386 -1.91 14.34 11.75
C ASN A 386 -2.53 13.80 10.45
N ASN A 387 -3.70 13.17 10.51
CA ASN A 387 -4.46 12.79 9.33
C ASN A 387 -5.48 13.86 8.97
N THR A 388 -5.89 13.88 7.71
CA THR A 388 -7.01 14.70 7.23
C THR A 388 -8.12 13.76 6.76
N LEU A 389 -9.27 13.83 7.42
CA LEU A 389 -10.49 13.09 7.09
C LEU A 389 -11.53 14.08 6.56
N TYR A 390 -12.10 13.79 5.40
CA TYR A 390 -13.04 14.71 4.76
C TYR A 390 -14.20 13.97 4.11
N ASN A 391 -15.44 14.30 4.56
CA ASN A 391 -16.69 13.85 3.95
C ASN A 391 -16.76 12.32 3.74
N ASN A 392 -16.27 11.55 4.70
CA ASN A 392 -16.44 10.10 4.69
C ASN A 392 -17.88 9.76 5.14
N ALA A 393 -18.32 8.50 4.98
CA ALA A 393 -19.73 8.09 5.17
C ALA A 393 -20.72 8.74 4.17
N THR A 394 -20.37 8.66 2.89
CA THR A 394 -21.23 9.21 1.81
C THR A 394 -22.49 8.37 1.55
N GLN A 395 -22.53 7.11 2.04
CA GLN A 395 -23.62 6.14 1.85
C GLN A 395 -24.13 5.60 3.20
N PRO A 396 -24.77 6.43 4.02
CA PRO A 396 -25.18 6.03 5.36
C PRO A 396 -26.20 4.90 5.36
N GLY A 397 -26.00 3.91 6.22
CA GLY A 397 -27.01 2.86 6.51
C GLY A 397 -26.91 1.59 5.68
N ASN A 398 -25.87 1.41 4.89
CA ASN A 398 -25.63 0.20 4.09
C ASN A 398 -24.33 -0.51 4.46
N ASP A 399 -23.81 -0.28 5.64
CA ASP A 399 -22.66 -1.03 6.15
C ASP A 399 -23.07 -2.33 6.86
N SER A 400 -22.21 -3.33 6.87
CA SER A 400 -22.40 -4.62 7.54
C SER A 400 -22.57 -4.46 9.05
N GLU A 401 -22.10 -3.36 9.61
CA GLU A 401 -22.02 -3.10 11.03
C GLU A 401 -23.25 -2.35 11.60
N GLY A 402 -24.28 -2.14 10.82
CA GLY A 402 -25.59 -1.66 11.29
C GLY A 402 -25.83 -0.17 11.15
N GLY A 403 -25.27 0.48 10.16
CA GLY A 403 -25.60 1.85 9.78
C GLY A 403 -24.93 2.90 10.66
N SER A 404 -23.77 2.61 11.15
CA SER A 404 -22.91 3.54 11.87
C SER A 404 -22.07 4.36 10.88
N THR A 405 -22.04 5.64 11.08
CA THR A 405 -21.39 6.56 10.16
C THR A 405 -20.64 7.61 10.94
N GLY A 406 -19.32 7.65 10.77
CA GLY A 406 -18.49 8.65 11.41
C GLY A 406 -17.14 8.81 10.71
N GLU A 407 -16.59 10.00 10.80
CA GLU A 407 -15.18 10.18 10.40
C GLU A 407 -14.28 9.30 11.25
N PHE A 408 -14.52 9.27 12.58
CA PHE A 408 -13.96 8.31 13.53
C PHE A 408 -15.04 7.36 14.02
N GLN A 409 -14.91 6.09 13.68
CA GLN A 409 -15.75 5.01 14.21
C GLN A 409 -14.95 4.24 15.26
N ILE A 410 -15.32 4.41 16.53
CA ILE A 410 -14.63 3.78 17.65
C ILE A 410 -15.53 2.68 18.21
N GLN A 411 -15.19 1.43 17.89
CA GLN A 411 -16.01 0.29 18.25
C GLN A 411 -15.66 -0.29 19.62
N TYR A 412 -16.71 -0.60 20.38
CA TYR A 412 -16.57 -1.12 21.75
C TYR A 412 -17.19 -2.48 21.96
N GLN A 413 -17.42 -3.19 20.93
CA GLN A 413 -18.38 -4.27 21.00
C GLN A 413 -17.94 -5.45 21.85
N VAL A 414 -16.68 -5.78 21.93
CA VAL A 414 -16.18 -6.92 22.72
C VAL A 414 -15.24 -6.50 23.84
N GLY A 415 -15.09 -5.23 24.02
CA GLY A 415 -14.48 -4.68 25.23
C GLY A 415 -13.00 -4.48 25.12
N SER A 416 -12.50 -3.91 24.02
CA SER A 416 -11.13 -3.51 24.14
C SER A 416 -10.45 -2.78 23.00
N ALA A 417 -10.97 -1.68 22.53
CA ALA A 417 -10.03 -0.63 22.14
C ALA A 417 -9.35 -0.17 23.44
N GLN A 418 -8.04 -0.25 23.56
CA GLN A 418 -7.36 0.07 24.82
C GLN A 418 -6.11 0.94 24.58
N GLY A 419 -6.23 2.19 25.00
CA GLY A 419 -5.12 3.11 25.02
C GLY A 419 -4.78 3.66 23.63
N ASP A 420 -5.72 3.62 22.71
CA ASP A 420 -5.61 4.23 21.39
C ASP A 420 -5.67 5.75 21.50
N ILE A 421 -4.99 6.44 20.60
CA ILE A 421 -4.81 7.89 20.67
C ILE A 421 -5.15 8.52 19.32
N TYR A 422 -5.96 9.58 19.37
CA TYR A 422 -6.33 10.42 18.23
C TYR A 422 -5.89 11.86 18.52
N GLU A 423 -4.82 12.31 17.87
CA GLU A 423 -4.25 13.63 18.14
C GLU A 423 -3.87 14.35 16.84
N ASN A 424 -4.06 15.67 16.79
CA ASN A 424 -3.70 16.50 15.65
C ASN A 424 -4.39 16.14 14.32
N ASN A 425 -5.58 15.56 14.31
CA ASN A 425 -6.28 15.26 13.08
C ASN A 425 -7.23 16.38 12.67
N VAL A 426 -7.39 16.61 11.36
CA VAL A 426 -8.50 17.38 10.81
C VAL A 426 -9.64 16.41 10.51
N VAL A 427 -10.81 16.67 11.07
CA VAL A 427 -12.01 15.85 10.97
C VAL A 427 -13.15 16.70 10.41
N TYR A 428 -13.41 16.56 9.11
CA TYR A 428 -14.40 17.36 8.40
C TYR A 428 -15.55 16.49 7.93
N ALA A 429 -16.63 16.44 8.70
CA ALA A 429 -17.78 15.62 8.39
C ALA A 429 -18.63 16.17 7.23
N GLY A 430 -19.14 15.27 6.41
CA GLY A 430 -20.10 15.55 5.34
C GLY A 430 -21.51 15.80 5.85
N ALA A 431 -22.47 15.83 4.91
CA ALA A 431 -23.88 16.13 5.25
C ALA A 431 -24.60 14.97 5.96
N TYR A 432 -24.11 13.76 5.87
CA TYR A 432 -24.74 12.55 6.42
C TYR A 432 -23.90 11.89 7.52
N ASP A 433 -22.81 12.51 7.89
CA ASP A 433 -21.76 11.95 8.70
C ASP A 433 -21.72 12.57 10.10
N THR A 434 -21.07 11.88 11.03
CA THR A 434 -20.76 12.40 12.36
C THR A 434 -19.24 12.51 12.52
N TRP A 435 -18.74 13.38 13.41
CA TRP A 435 -17.32 13.45 13.70
C TRP A 435 -16.82 12.17 14.37
N ILE A 436 -17.57 11.73 15.37
CA ILE A 436 -17.22 10.57 16.18
C ILE A 436 -18.47 9.72 16.32
N PHE A 437 -18.36 8.47 15.92
CA PHE A 437 -19.36 7.46 16.20
C PHE A 437 -18.75 6.37 17.10
N SER A 438 -19.38 6.08 18.22
CA SER A 438 -18.95 5.00 19.08
C SER A 438 -20.13 4.08 19.39
N TYR A 439 -20.01 2.84 18.96
CA TYR A 439 -20.99 1.80 19.25
C TYR A 439 -20.66 1.08 20.55
N VAL A 440 -21.58 1.07 21.50
CA VAL A 440 -21.44 0.37 22.79
C VAL A 440 -22.59 -0.62 22.94
N PRO A 441 -22.35 -1.91 23.24
CA PRO A 441 -23.43 -2.87 23.48
C PRO A 441 -24.37 -2.43 24.59
N PHE A 442 -25.64 -2.74 24.45
CA PHE A 442 -26.77 -2.31 25.27
C PHE A 442 -26.69 -2.51 26.79
N THR A 443 -25.63 -3.13 27.31
CA THR A 443 -25.61 -3.60 28.71
C THR A 443 -24.54 -2.97 29.58
N LYS A 444 -23.66 -2.12 29.05
CA LYS A 444 -22.62 -1.48 29.88
C LYS A 444 -22.43 -0.02 29.50
N ILE A 445 -22.59 0.86 30.48
CA ILE A 445 -22.15 2.24 30.42
C ILE A 445 -20.66 2.20 30.81
N TYR A 446 -19.76 2.43 29.84
CA TYR A 446 -18.34 2.61 30.15
C TYR A 446 -18.14 4.05 30.64
N PRO A 447 -17.50 4.27 31.78
CA PRO A 447 -17.35 5.59 32.37
C PRO A 447 -16.33 6.49 31.63
N ALA A 448 -15.52 5.94 30.74
CA ALA A 448 -14.53 6.66 29.97
C ALA A 448 -14.43 6.10 28.52
N PRO A 449 -14.07 6.94 27.54
CA PRO A 449 -13.70 6.48 26.22
C PRO A 449 -12.56 5.46 26.26
N PRO A 450 -12.50 4.51 25.32
CA PRO A 450 -11.38 3.56 25.21
C PRO A 450 -10.16 4.20 24.56
N ALA A 451 -10.40 5.24 23.81
CA ALA A 451 -9.40 6.03 23.12
C ALA A 451 -9.29 7.41 23.79
N THR A 452 -8.12 8.00 23.73
CA THR A 452 -7.88 9.39 24.10
C THR A 452 -7.96 10.26 22.87
N LEU A 453 -8.78 11.30 22.89
CA LEU A 453 -8.93 12.25 21.80
C LEU A 453 -8.51 13.64 22.31
N ASP A 454 -7.56 14.28 21.62
CA ASP A 454 -7.20 15.68 21.95
C ASP A 454 -6.46 16.37 20.78
N TRP A 455 -6.41 17.68 20.78
CA TRP A 455 -5.73 18.49 19.77
C TRP A 455 -6.23 18.27 18.33
N ASN A 456 -7.45 17.82 18.15
CA ASN A 456 -8.07 17.66 16.84
C ASN A 456 -8.81 18.93 16.40
N LEU A 457 -8.97 19.11 15.10
CA LEU A 457 -9.88 20.11 14.57
C LEU A 457 -11.10 19.43 13.96
N TYR A 458 -12.28 19.85 14.39
CA TYR A 458 -13.56 19.36 13.91
C TYR A 458 -14.29 20.44 13.12
N ASN A 459 -14.83 20.07 11.96
CA ASN A 459 -15.72 20.93 11.18
C ASN A 459 -16.75 20.07 10.40
N SER A 460 -17.75 20.71 9.84
CA SER A 460 -18.80 20.06 9.07
C SER A 460 -19.21 20.90 7.87
N ALA A 461 -19.75 20.24 6.84
CA ALA A 461 -20.30 20.93 5.68
C ALA A 461 -21.42 21.91 6.08
N ALA A 462 -21.56 23.00 5.31
CA ALA A 462 -22.58 24.03 5.58
C ALA A 462 -23.98 23.43 5.66
N GLY A 463 -24.70 23.70 6.74
CA GLY A 463 -26.04 23.20 6.99
C GLY A 463 -26.10 21.94 7.85
N TYR A 464 -24.97 21.35 8.21
CA TYR A 464 -24.95 20.27 9.17
C TYR A 464 -25.24 20.79 10.58
N ALA A 465 -26.22 20.18 11.25
CA ALA A 465 -26.62 20.65 12.58
C ALA A 465 -25.61 20.13 13.62
N GLU A 466 -24.97 21.05 14.36
CA GLU A 466 -24.08 20.74 15.49
C GLU A 466 -24.61 19.67 16.46
N GLY A 467 -25.92 19.47 16.50
CA GLY A 467 -26.59 18.53 17.40
C GLY A 467 -26.50 17.04 17.06
N THR A 468 -25.88 16.64 15.96
CA THR A 468 -25.74 15.24 15.53
C THR A 468 -24.30 14.78 15.40
N SER A 469 -23.33 15.65 15.72
CA SER A 469 -21.94 15.50 15.35
C SER A 469 -21.12 14.52 16.19
N ILE A 470 -21.60 14.09 17.37
CA ILE A 470 -20.93 13.10 18.20
C ILE A 470 -21.96 12.13 18.78
N TRP A 471 -21.83 10.88 18.40
CA TRP A 471 -22.60 9.78 18.97
C TRP A 471 -21.70 8.90 19.82
N TRP A 472 -21.87 8.96 21.13
CA TRP A 472 -21.11 8.17 22.06
C TRP A 472 -22.02 7.22 22.83
N GLY A 473 -21.94 5.95 22.53
CA GLY A 473 -22.81 4.93 23.07
C GLY A 473 -24.28 5.09 22.67
N ASN A 474 -25.09 4.08 22.88
CA ASN A 474 -26.52 4.08 22.49
C ASN A 474 -27.41 5.11 23.20
N VAL A 475 -26.85 5.92 24.09
CA VAL A 475 -27.62 6.79 24.97
C VAL A 475 -27.22 8.25 24.96
N ASN A 476 -26.04 8.60 24.43
CA ASN A 476 -25.49 9.94 24.59
C ASN A 476 -25.15 10.57 23.22
N ARG A 477 -26.16 11.23 22.63
CA ARG A 477 -25.88 12.21 21.57
C ARG A 477 -25.48 13.52 22.23
N PHE A 478 -24.27 13.98 21.97
CA PHE A 478 -23.82 15.28 22.42
C PHE A 478 -24.27 16.33 21.41
N LYS A 479 -25.08 17.30 21.88
CA LYS A 479 -25.67 18.31 21.01
C LYS A 479 -24.75 19.47 20.68
N THR A 480 -23.64 19.61 21.40
CA THR A 480 -22.62 20.63 21.15
C THR A 480 -21.25 20.09 21.47
N PHE A 481 -20.24 20.60 20.79
CA PHE A 481 -18.85 20.23 21.03
C PHE A 481 -18.43 20.52 22.48
N SER A 482 -18.84 21.68 23.03
CA SER A 482 -18.59 22.01 24.44
C SER A 482 -19.24 21.03 25.43
N ASN A 483 -20.40 20.48 25.08
CA ASN A 483 -21.04 19.45 25.90
C ASN A 483 -20.22 18.15 25.88
N TRP A 484 -19.68 17.79 24.74
CA TRP A 484 -18.77 16.67 24.59
C TRP A 484 -17.53 16.84 25.47
N GLN A 485 -16.78 17.92 25.29
CA GLN A 485 -15.58 18.22 26.09
C GLN A 485 -15.85 18.18 27.60
N ASN A 486 -16.92 18.84 28.05
CA ASN A 486 -17.26 18.92 29.48
C ASN A 486 -17.68 17.59 30.10
N ARG A 487 -18.27 16.68 29.33
CA ARG A 487 -18.84 15.43 29.87
C ARG A 487 -17.93 14.22 29.67
N SER A 488 -17.19 14.17 28.59
CA SER A 488 -16.22 13.10 28.32
C SER A 488 -14.89 13.34 29.02
N GLY A 489 -14.47 14.60 29.11
CA GLY A 489 -13.11 14.98 29.48
C GLY A 489 -12.11 14.88 28.33
N GLU A 490 -12.58 14.43 27.15
CA GLU A 490 -11.78 14.34 25.92
C GLU A 490 -11.79 15.67 25.15
N ASP A 491 -10.90 15.82 24.17
CA ASP A 491 -10.82 16.95 23.27
C ASP A 491 -10.67 18.32 23.97
N ALA A 492 -10.01 18.32 25.14
CA ALA A 492 -9.86 19.54 25.95
C ALA A 492 -9.18 20.69 25.23
N HIS A 493 -8.24 20.37 24.32
CA HIS A 493 -7.50 21.33 23.50
C HIS A 493 -7.95 21.34 22.04
N SER A 494 -8.86 20.48 21.67
CA SER A 494 -9.41 20.43 20.32
C SER A 494 -10.31 21.61 20.02
N VAL A 495 -10.44 21.95 18.75
CA VAL A 495 -11.22 23.10 18.31
C VAL A 495 -12.31 22.71 17.32
N ASN A 496 -13.43 23.44 17.33
CA ASN A 496 -14.50 23.31 16.36
C ASN A 496 -14.57 24.57 15.52
N THR A 497 -13.94 24.55 14.34
CA THR A 497 -13.84 25.69 13.44
C THR A 497 -13.47 25.24 12.02
N ASP A 498 -13.59 26.17 11.06
CA ASP A 498 -13.21 25.93 9.67
C ASP A 498 -11.69 25.76 9.53
N PRO A 499 -11.17 24.65 8.97
CA PRO A 499 -9.76 24.45 8.72
C PRO A 499 -9.17 25.38 7.63
N LEU A 500 -10.00 26.12 6.91
CA LEU A 500 -9.62 27.01 5.83
C LEU A 500 -8.76 26.30 4.77
N PHE A 501 -9.25 25.20 4.23
CA PHE A 501 -8.63 24.53 3.11
C PHE A 501 -8.46 25.45 1.90
N VAL A 502 -7.41 25.25 1.12
CA VAL A 502 -7.06 26.11 -0.01
C VAL A 502 -8.15 26.09 -1.07
N ASP A 503 -8.60 24.92 -1.51
CA ASP A 503 -9.71 24.81 -2.45
C ASP A 503 -10.33 23.39 -2.45
N LEU A 504 -11.53 23.29 -1.92
CA LEU A 504 -12.31 22.04 -1.97
C LEU A 504 -13.02 21.82 -3.32
N GLY A 505 -13.08 22.85 -4.16
CA GLY A 505 -13.68 22.78 -5.50
C GLY A 505 -12.70 22.30 -6.56
N ASP A 506 -11.41 22.21 -6.25
CA ASP A 506 -10.41 21.63 -7.13
C ASP A 506 -10.69 20.13 -7.36
N THR A 507 -10.10 19.61 -8.40
CA THR A 507 -10.16 18.18 -8.71
C THR A 507 -8.74 17.65 -8.94
N PRO A 508 -8.17 16.97 -7.92
CA PRO A 508 -8.70 16.61 -6.59
C PRO A 508 -8.85 17.82 -5.65
N PRO A 509 -9.64 17.71 -4.57
CA PRO A 509 -9.71 18.76 -3.55
C PRO A 509 -8.32 19.09 -2.99
N ASN A 510 -8.07 20.35 -2.75
CA ASN A 510 -6.82 20.80 -2.15
C ASN A 510 -7.00 20.98 -0.64
N PHE A 511 -6.53 19.99 0.13
CA PHE A 511 -6.60 19.98 1.59
C PHE A 511 -5.42 20.68 2.27
N ASP A 512 -4.50 21.32 1.53
CA ASP A 512 -3.56 22.29 2.14
C ASP A 512 -4.35 23.42 2.77
N THR A 513 -3.78 24.11 3.73
CA THR A 513 -4.50 25.15 4.49
C THR A 513 -3.95 26.54 4.22
N LEU A 514 -4.83 27.52 4.28
CA LEU A 514 -4.39 28.92 4.18
C LEU A 514 -3.48 29.29 5.36
N PRO A 515 -2.52 30.23 5.20
CA PRO A 515 -1.65 30.67 6.29
C PRO A 515 -2.37 31.26 7.52
N SER A 516 -3.64 31.63 7.37
CA SER A 516 -4.50 32.11 8.45
C SER A 516 -5.33 30.99 9.10
N SER A 517 -5.12 29.76 8.70
CA SER A 517 -5.86 28.63 9.24
C SER A 517 -5.62 28.44 10.74
N PRO A 518 -6.66 28.09 11.48
CA PRO A 518 -6.54 27.78 12.92
C PRO A 518 -5.74 26.50 13.19
N VAL A 519 -5.40 25.70 12.19
CA VAL A 519 -4.56 24.49 12.33
C VAL A 519 -3.07 24.84 12.48
N VAL A 520 -2.66 26.02 12.02
CA VAL A 520 -1.23 26.40 11.93
C VAL A 520 -0.63 26.57 13.33
N GLY A 521 0.36 25.74 13.65
CA GLY A 521 1.05 25.72 14.94
C GLY A 521 0.15 25.33 16.13
N ALA A 522 -1.01 24.74 15.87
CA ALA A 522 -2.02 24.46 16.89
C ALA A 522 -1.99 23.01 17.42
N GLY A 523 -1.16 22.15 16.83
CA GLY A 523 -1.05 20.77 17.24
C GLY A 523 -0.15 20.56 18.46
N SER A 524 -0.20 19.35 19.00
CA SER A 524 0.61 18.89 20.12
C SER A 524 1.83 18.11 19.64
N VAL A 525 2.92 18.21 20.37
CA VAL A 525 4.14 17.37 20.21
C VAL A 525 4.41 16.54 21.46
N SER A 526 3.36 16.26 22.25
CA SER A 526 3.49 15.62 23.56
C SER A 526 3.69 14.11 23.49
N LEU A 527 3.28 13.47 22.40
CA LEU A 527 3.40 12.04 22.26
C LEU A 527 4.86 11.60 22.08
N SER A 528 5.18 10.48 22.67
CA SER A 528 6.50 9.88 22.57
C SER A 528 6.41 8.46 22.05
N CYS A 529 7.48 7.96 21.47
CA CYS A 529 7.56 6.60 20.94
C CYS A 529 7.27 5.50 21.98
N SER A 530 7.15 5.84 23.26
CA SER A 530 6.72 4.90 24.29
C SER A 530 5.23 4.56 24.25
N VAL A 531 4.39 5.35 23.59
CA VAL A 531 2.95 5.13 23.45
C VAL A 531 2.57 4.45 22.13
N GLY A 532 3.45 4.49 21.12
CA GLY A 532 3.26 3.89 19.83
C GLY A 532 4.58 3.38 19.23
N TRP A 533 4.56 3.05 17.97
CA TRP A 533 5.72 2.60 17.20
C TRP A 533 6.26 3.73 16.33
N CYS A 534 7.56 3.99 16.38
CA CYS A 534 8.13 5.15 15.71
C CYS A 534 8.86 4.85 14.40
N ASP A 535 9.40 3.67 14.24
CA ASP A 535 10.14 3.31 13.03
C ASP A 535 10.29 1.77 12.93
N PRO A 536 9.67 1.14 11.93
CA PRO A 536 9.72 -0.31 11.79
C PRO A 536 11.10 -0.86 11.41
N ASP A 537 11.97 -0.07 10.78
CA ASP A 537 13.30 -0.54 10.36
C ASP A 537 14.43 -0.16 11.32
N GLY A 538 14.13 0.60 12.38
CA GLY A 538 15.10 1.00 13.40
C GLY A 538 16.20 1.93 12.89
N SER A 539 16.04 2.51 11.70
CA SER A 539 17.08 3.30 11.03
C SER A 539 17.12 4.75 11.54
N SER A 540 16.03 5.24 12.14
CA SER A 540 15.96 6.57 12.75
C SER A 540 14.91 6.57 13.87
N PRO A 541 15.14 7.25 14.99
CA PRO A 541 14.10 7.50 15.97
C PRO A 541 13.17 8.61 15.46
N ASP A 542 12.44 8.33 14.38
CA ASP A 542 11.41 9.26 13.93
C ASP A 542 10.43 9.50 15.07
N SER A 543 9.97 10.73 15.18
CA SER A 543 8.91 11.03 16.11
C SER A 543 7.66 10.27 15.71
N ILE A 544 6.74 10.07 16.61
CA ILE A 544 5.44 9.44 16.32
C ILE A 544 4.68 10.20 15.22
N TYR A 545 4.98 11.47 15.04
CA TYR A 545 4.40 12.34 14.03
C TYR A 545 5.03 12.22 12.64
N GLY A 546 6.14 11.47 12.51
CA GLY A 546 6.93 11.39 11.28
C GLY A 546 7.93 12.55 11.14
N SER A 547 8.84 12.40 10.17
CA SER A 547 9.82 13.44 9.84
C SER A 547 9.26 14.50 8.89
N THR A 548 8.29 14.12 8.07
CA THR A 548 7.68 14.99 7.05
C THR A 548 6.16 14.94 7.11
N ASP A 549 5.54 16.01 6.61
CA ASP A 549 4.11 16.07 6.32
C ASP A 549 3.78 15.32 5.03
N PHE A 550 2.53 15.32 4.61
CA PHE A 550 2.08 14.69 3.38
C PHE A 550 2.82 15.19 2.12
N LEU A 551 3.32 16.42 2.14
CA LEU A 551 4.04 17.07 1.02
C LEU A 551 5.55 16.87 1.06
N GLY A 552 6.08 16.23 2.11
CA GLY A 552 7.50 16.11 2.34
C GLY A 552 8.14 17.34 3.02
N ASN A 553 7.35 18.31 3.51
CA ASN A 553 7.88 19.38 4.33
C ASN A 553 8.23 18.85 5.73
N PRO A 554 9.23 19.42 6.42
CA PRO A 554 9.52 19.03 7.80
C PRO A 554 8.30 19.13 8.70
N ARG A 555 7.93 18.03 9.37
CA ARG A 555 6.71 17.93 10.18
C ARG A 555 6.74 18.83 11.43
N THR A 556 7.88 19.01 12.04
CA THR A 556 8.03 19.87 13.19
C THR A 556 8.89 21.08 12.86
N LYS A 557 8.45 22.25 13.29
CA LYS A 557 9.19 23.52 13.16
C LYS A 557 9.76 23.91 14.52
N GLY A 558 10.97 24.44 14.55
CA GLY A 558 11.61 24.85 15.82
C GLY A 558 12.46 23.72 16.45
N SER A 559 12.78 23.87 17.74
CA SER A 559 13.57 22.90 18.50
C SER A 559 13.26 22.94 19.99
N GLY A 560 13.34 21.79 20.64
CA GLY A 560 13.09 21.66 22.08
C GLY A 560 11.63 21.95 22.45
N VAL A 561 11.42 22.77 23.49
CA VAL A 561 10.08 23.13 24.01
C VAL A 561 9.30 24.09 23.11
N ASN A 562 9.90 24.60 22.05
CA ASN A 562 9.28 25.51 21.08
C ASN A 562 9.13 24.81 19.72
N MET A 563 8.78 23.55 19.70
CA MET A 563 8.40 22.84 18.47
C MET A 563 6.93 23.14 18.18
N ASP A 564 6.66 23.55 16.96
CA ASP A 564 5.32 23.76 16.44
C ASP A 564 5.00 22.64 15.45
N ILE A 565 3.76 22.20 15.44
CA ILE A 565 3.21 21.23 14.50
C ILE A 565 1.80 21.67 14.10
N ASP A 566 1.47 21.54 12.85
CA ASP A 566 0.13 21.85 12.37
C ASP A 566 -0.82 20.66 12.59
N ILE A 567 -2.11 20.93 12.78
CA ILE A 567 -3.14 19.89 12.83
C ILE A 567 -3.46 19.43 11.39
N GLY A 568 -3.59 18.13 11.17
CA GLY A 568 -3.87 17.55 9.86
C GLY A 568 -2.64 17.06 9.11
N ALA A 569 -2.84 16.59 7.88
CA ALA A 569 -1.81 15.94 7.07
C ALA A 569 -0.73 16.90 6.52
N TYR A 570 -0.93 18.19 6.59
CA TYR A 570 -0.09 19.23 5.96
C TYR A 570 0.56 20.14 6.98
N GLU A 571 1.78 20.58 6.69
CA GLU A 571 2.47 21.67 7.37
C GLU A 571 2.40 22.94 6.53
N ASN A 572 1.74 23.96 7.01
CA ASN A 572 1.64 25.23 6.30
C ASN A 572 3.00 25.92 6.19
N THR A 573 3.48 26.09 4.96
CA THR A 573 4.77 26.73 4.68
C THR A 573 4.68 28.25 4.54
N GLY A 574 3.51 28.83 4.79
CA GLY A 574 3.25 30.25 4.63
C GLY A 574 2.88 30.67 3.20
N VAL A 575 2.86 29.73 2.27
CA VAL A 575 2.45 29.92 0.87
C VAL A 575 1.46 28.84 0.51
N ALA A 576 0.23 29.22 0.17
CA ALA A 576 -0.75 28.27 -0.36
C ALA A 576 -0.27 27.70 -1.69
N VAL A 577 -0.20 26.38 -1.79
CA VAL A 577 0.21 25.69 -3.01
C VAL A 577 -1.03 25.32 -3.81
N ALA A 578 -1.20 25.93 -4.99
CA ALA A 578 -2.28 25.55 -5.89
C ALA A 578 -2.03 24.16 -6.48
N ASN A 579 -3.09 23.40 -6.71
CA ASN A 579 -3.00 22.15 -7.44
C ASN A 579 -2.45 22.42 -8.85
N SER A 580 -1.39 21.75 -9.22
CA SER A 580 -0.83 21.80 -10.56
C SER A 580 -0.45 20.42 -11.03
N LEU A 581 -0.71 20.18 -12.32
CA LEU A 581 -0.28 18.97 -12.99
C LEU A 581 0.81 19.34 -13.98
N THR A 582 1.95 18.68 -13.88
CA THR A 582 3.07 18.88 -14.78
C THR A 582 3.34 17.62 -15.57
N VAL A 583 3.38 17.76 -16.90
CA VAL A 583 3.76 16.67 -17.80
C VAL A 583 5.11 17.00 -18.43
N ASN A 584 6.13 16.23 -18.06
CA ASN A 584 7.49 16.39 -18.58
C ASN A 584 7.81 15.25 -19.54
N LEU A 585 8.26 15.59 -20.75
CA LEU A 585 8.82 14.63 -21.69
C LEU A 585 10.35 14.82 -21.76
N SER A 586 11.08 13.74 -21.69
CA SER A 586 12.53 13.73 -21.83
C SER A 586 12.99 12.59 -22.74
N ALA A 587 14.19 12.71 -23.26
CA ALA A 587 14.82 11.65 -24.03
C ALA A 587 16.25 11.41 -23.51
N ARG A 588 16.67 10.16 -23.50
CA ARG A 588 18.03 9.81 -23.06
C ARG A 588 19.14 10.32 -24.00
N ARG A 589 18.79 10.51 -25.28
CA ARG A 589 19.67 11.07 -26.33
C ARG A 589 18.83 11.92 -27.24
N HIS A 590 19.33 13.09 -27.62
CA HIS A 590 18.65 14.04 -28.52
C HIS A 590 19.17 14.00 -29.96
N THR A 591 20.10 13.11 -30.27
CA THR A 591 20.63 12.90 -31.61
C THR A 591 20.82 11.41 -31.84
N LEU A 592 20.25 10.91 -32.91
CA LEU A 592 20.33 9.50 -33.32
C LEU A 592 20.96 9.39 -34.71
N LYS A 593 21.72 8.33 -34.89
CA LYS A 593 22.22 7.88 -36.23
C LYS A 593 21.33 6.72 -36.70
N PRO A 594 21.33 6.42 -38.00
CA PRO A 594 20.65 5.24 -38.54
C PRO A 594 21.01 3.98 -37.75
N GLY A 595 20.03 3.20 -37.36
CA GLY A 595 20.18 1.97 -36.54
C GLY A 595 20.30 2.19 -35.04
N GLN A 596 20.29 3.43 -34.54
CA GLN A 596 20.26 3.73 -33.11
C GLN A 596 18.83 3.89 -32.59
N ALA A 597 18.72 3.84 -31.26
CA ALA A 597 17.48 4.10 -30.53
C ALA A 597 17.75 4.96 -29.29
N THR A 598 16.71 5.66 -28.82
CA THR A 598 16.67 6.34 -27.52
C THR A 598 15.44 5.86 -26.75
N THR A 599 15.37 6.18 -25.46
CA THR A 599 14.17 5.98 -24.65
C THR A 599 13.58 7.35 -24.35
N LEU A 600 12.35 7.54 -24.70
CA LEU A 600 11.52 8.64 -24.25
C LEU A 600 10.96 8.29 -22.87
N THR A 601 11.00 9.24 -21.96
CA THR A 601 10.36 9.12 -20.63
C THR A 601 9.40 10.28 -20.44
N VAL A 602 8.18 9.97 -20.13
CA VAL A 602 7.19 10.95 -19.66
C VAL A 602 7.06 10.79 -18.16
N THR A 603 7.10 11.89 -17.45
CA THR A 603 6.79 11.99 -16.04
C THR A 603 5.59 12.89 -15.88
N VAL A 604 4.57 12.42 -15.18
CA VAL A 604 3.39 13.20 -14.79
C VAL A 604 3.47 13.38 -13.28
N SER A 605 3.68 14.61 -12.86
CA SER A 605 3.79 14.97 -11.45
C SER A 605 2.62 15.85 -11.07
N ALA A 606 1.94 15.50 -10.00
CA ALA A 606 0.92 16.33 -9.38
C ALA A 606 1.54 17.13 -8.25
N SER A 607 1.26 18.42 -8.15
CA SER A 607 1.47 19.09 -6.90
C SER A 607 0.40 18.64 -5.91
N PRO A 608 0.76 18.56 -4.65
CA PRO A 608 0.14 17.67 -3.72
C PRO A 608 -1.12 18.26 -3.10
N GLY A 609 -2.21 18.09 -3.75
CA GLY A 609 -3.53 18.53 -3.28
C GLY A 609 -4.48 17.44 -2.84
N GLY A 610 -3.99 16.24 -2.51
CA GLY A 610 -4.86 15.17 -1.97
C GLY A 610 -5.45 14.19 -2.98
N GLY A 611 -5.08 14.30 -4.27
CA GLY A 611 -5.58 13.38 -5.30
C GLY A 611 -4.75 12.12 -5.51
N GLY A 612 -3.69 11.96 -4.73
CA GLY A 612 -2.79 10.82 -4.87
C GLY A 612 -1.95 10.86 -6.16
N VAL A 613 -1.43 9.71 -6.54
CA VAL A 613 -0.55 9.57 -7.69
C VAL A 613 -1.34 9.69 -9.01
N PRO A 614 -0.85 10.44 -10.02
CA PRO A 614 -1.49 10.49 -11.32
C PRO A 614 -1.56 9.11 -11.98
N SER A 615 -2.73 8.69 -12.43
CA SER A 615 -2.97 7.42 -13.13
C SER A 615 -3.49 7.67 -14.55
N GLY A 616 -3.78 6.60 -15.27
CA GLY A 616 -4.29 6.69 -16.64
C GLY A 616 -3.20 6.48 -17.68
N THR A 617 -3.27 7.18 -18.80
CA THR A 617 -2.42 6.90 -19.96
C THR A 617 -1.78 8.14 -20.57
N VAL A 618 -0.63 7.92 -21.22
CA VAL A 618 0.09 8.93 -21.98
C VAL A 618 0.20 8.52 -23.44
N GLU A 619 -0.09 9.45 -24.35
CA GLU A 619 0.12 9.32 -25.79
C GLU A 619 1.43 10.01 -26.17
N PHE A 620 2.38 9.24 -26.71
CA PHE A 620 3.62 9.77 -27.27
C PHE A 620 3.38 10.17 -28.73
N MET A 621 3.63 11.43 -29.04
CA MET A 621 3.33 12.04 -30.35
C MET A 621 4.60 12.45 -31.06
N LEU A 622 4.66 12.23 -32.37
CA LEU A 622 5.65 12.79 -33.29
C LEU A 622 4.95 13.76 -34.25
N GLY A 623 5.05 15.05 -33.99
CA GLY A 623 4.16 16.03 -34.60
C GLY A 623 2.69 15.69 -34.27
N SER A 624 1.89 15.48 -35.29
CA SER A 624 0.49 15.02 -35.14
C SER A 624 0.28 13.51 -35.19
N ARG A 625 1.37 12.73 -35.39
CA ARG A 625 1.31 11.27 -35.48
C ARG A 625 1.45 10.63 -34.11
N LEU A 626 0.47 9.79 -33.71
CA LEU A 626 0.58 8.95 -32.54
C LEU A 626 1.67 7.87 -32.75
N LEU A 627 2.67 7.84 -31.89
CA LEU A 627 3.68 6.78 -31.87
C LEU A 627 3.17 5.57 -31.06
N LYS A 628 2.74 5.81 -29.83
CA LYS A 628 2.21 4.78 -28.94
C LYS A 628 1.47 5.42 -27.77
N LYS A 629 0.48 4.69 -27.23
CA LYS A 629 -0.19 4.97 -25.95
C LYS A 629 0.40 4.04 -24.89
N ARG A 630 0.72 4.59 -23.72
CA ARG A 630 1.30 3.84 -22.60
C ARG A 630 0.57 4.18 -21.30
N PRO A 631 0.31 3.19 -20.42
CA PRO A 631 -0.15 3.48 -19.08
C PRO A 631 0.97 4.15 -18.28
N LEU A 632 0.57 5.00 -17.34
CA LEU A 632 1.43 5.53 -16.30
C LEU A 632 1.60 4.50 -15.19
N LEU A 633 2.78 4.42 -14.63
CA LEU A 633 3.08 3.61 -13.45
C LEU A 633 3.58 4.51 -12.32
N PRO A 634 3.12 4.34 -11.10
CA PRO A 634 3.56 5.12 -9.96
C PRO A 634 5.08 5.06 -9.78
N THR A 635 5.70 6.21 -9.53
CA THR A 635 7.12 6.33 -9.17
C THR A 635 7.33 6.92 -7.79
N SER A 636 6.34 7.67 -7.31
CA SER A 636 6.24 8.20 -5.94
C SER A 636 4.77 8.46 -5.59
N ALA A 637 4.48 8.93 -4.41
CA ALA A 637 3.13 9.30 -3.98
C ALA A 637 2.48 10.42 -4.83
N THR A 638 3.27 11.18 -5.57
CA THR A 638 2.79 12.32 -6.38
C THR A 638 3.24 12.26 -7.84
N GLU A 639 3.89 11.19 -8.25
CA GLU A 639 4.48 11.10 -9.58
C GLU A 639 4.28 9.72 -10.20
N SER A 640 3.95 9.71 -11.49
CA SER A 640 3.93 8.51 -12.32
C SER A 640 4.69 8.72 -13.60
N ALA A 641 5.21 7.63 -14.18
CA ALA A 641 5.98 7.68 -15.41
C ALA A 641 5.56 6.62 -16.42
N ALA A 642 5.83 6.92 -17.69
CA ALA A 642 5.74 5.97 -18.79
C ALA A 642 6.97 6.10 -19.69
N THR A 643 7.40 4.99 -20.29
CA THR A 643 8.54 4.98 -21.20
C THR A 643 8.19 4.41 -22.57
N LEU A 644 8.88 4.91 -23.61
CA LEU A 644 8.75 4.42 -24.99
C LEU A 644 10.13 4.36 -25.66
N PRO A 645 10.57 3.21 -26.17
CA PRO A 645 11.71 3.16 -27.08
C PRO A 645 11.38 3.86 -28.40
N LEU A 646 12.26 4.73 -28.83
CA LEU A 646 12.17 5.42 -30.12
C LEU A 646 13.37 5.01 -30.99
N SER A 647 13.09 4.32 -32.09
CA SER A 647 14.10 3.95 -33.09
C SER A 647 14.35 5.10 -34.08
N ALA A 648 15.58 5.25 -34.52
CA ALA A 648 15.93 6.17 -35.62
C ALA A 648 15.08 5.95 -36.88
N SER A 649 14.65 4.72 -37.15
CA SER A 649 13.80 4.40 -38.30
C SER A 649 12.38 5.01 -38.23
N GLN A 650 11.96 5.49 -37.08
CA GLN A 650 10.66 6.13 -36.86
C GLN A 650 10.71 7.65 -37.11
N LEU A 651 11.91 8.23 -37.21
CA LEU A 651 12.17 9.65 -37.39
C LEU A 651 12.40 10.00 -38.85
N ALA A 652 12.05 11.23 -39.24
CA ALA A 652 12.51 11.82 -40.49
C ALA A 652 13.95 12.35 -40.32
N GLU A 653 14.69 12.46 -41.44
CA GLU A 653 15.99 13.11 -41.42
C GLU A 653 15.88 14.56 -40.94
N GLY A 654 16.80 14.99 -40.09
CA GLY A 654 16.79 16.30 -39.45
C GLY A 654 15.98 16.33 -38.13
N ALA A 655 15.43 17.49 -37.82
CA ALA A 655 14.74 17.76 -36.55
C ALA A 655 13.32 17.19 -36.51
N ASN A 656 12.99 16.46 -35.46
CA ASN A 656 11.68 15.86 -35.20
C ASN A 656 11.13 16.37 -33.87
N THR A 657 9.93 16.90 -33.88
CA THR A 657 9.26 17.41 -32.67
C THR A 657 8.42 16.32 -32.02
N LEU A 658 8.66 16.09 -30.76
CA LEU A 658 7.95 15.11 -29.92
C LEU A 658 7.22 15.82 -28.80
N THR A 659 6.02 15.36 -28.48
CA THR A 659 5.20 15.77 -27.33
C THR A 659 4.59 14.56 -26.66
N ALA A 660 4.14 14.73 -25.42
CA ALA A 660 3.38 13.73 -24.70
C ALA A 660 2.04 14.35 -24.27
N LEU A 661 0.96 13.64 -24.52
CA LEU A 661 -0.38 14.02 -24.10
C LEU A 661 -0.85 13.06 -23.01
N TYR A 662 -1.05 13.59 -21.82
CA TYR A 662 -1.65 12.87 -20.71
C TYR A 662 -3.17 12.92 -20.85
N SER A 663 -3.84 11.78 -20.76
CA SER A 663 -5.30 11.68 -20.95
C SER A 663 -6.13 12.24 -19.79
N GLY A 664 -5.48 12.52 -18.63
CA GLY A 664 -6.19 12.66 -17.37
C GLY A 664 -6.60 11.30 -16.82
N ASN A 665 -7.11 11.29 -15.60
CA ASN A 665 -7.85 10.17 -15.06
C ASN A 665 -9.20 10.64 -14.50
N SER A 666 -10.21 9.79 -14.62
CA SER A 666 -11.50 9.98 -13.99
C SER A 666 -11.90 8.66 -13.34
N ILE A 667 -12.43 8.75 -12.14
CA ILE A 667 -12.95 7.60 -11.40
C ILE A 667 -14.44 7.52 -11.72
N ALA A 668 -14.88 6.39 -12.25
CA ALA A 668 -16.31 6.11 -12.34
C ALA A 668 -16.87 6.00 -10.92
N PRO A 669 -18.11 6.49 -10.66
CA PRO A 669 -18.71 6.21 -9.36
C PRO A 669 -18.80 4.70 -9.17
N CYS A 670 -18.28 4.22 -8.07
CA CYS A 670 -18.52 2.87 -7.57
C CYS A 670 -20.01 2.76 -7.29
N CYS A 671 -20.66 1.73 -7.83
CA CYS A 671 -22.05 1.39 -7.53
C CYS A 671 -23.12 2.10 -8.38
N PRO A 672 -24.35 1.55 -8.41
CA PRO A 672 -25.42 1.99 -9.31
C PRO A 672 -25.95 3.40 -9.06
N VAL A 673 -25.23 4.22 -8.34
CA VAL A 673 -25.56 5.64 -8.18
C VAL A 673 -25.20 6.35 -9.48
N SER A 674 -26.22 6.82 -10.19
CA SER A 674 -26.09 7.57 -11.42
C SER A 674 -25.46 8.95 -11.18
N GLY A 675 -24.14 9.00 -11.06
CA GLY A 675 -23.36 10.23 -11.01
C GLY A 675 -22.39 10.32 -12.19
N PRO A 676 -21.94 11.51 -12.58
CA PRO A 676 -20.86 11.64 -13.54
C PRO A 676 -19.56 11.10 -12.93
N PRO A 677 -18.62 10.55 -13.76
CA PRO A 677 -17.30 10.19 -13.29
C PRO A 677 -16.61 11.36 -12.60
N VAL A 678 -15.95 11.10 -11.48
CA VAL A 678 -15.15 12.10 -10.79
C VAL A 678 -13.80 12.21 -11.51
N THR A 679 -13.51 13.36 -12.09
CA THR A 679 -12.20 13.63 -12.69
C THR A 679 -11.21 13.90 -11.57
N VAL A 680 -10.19 13.05 -11.41
CA VAL A 680 -9.14 13.25 -10.42
C VAL A 680 -8.08 14.20 -10.96
N TYR A 681 -7.65 13.97 -12.20
CA TYR A 681 -6.71 14.86 -12.89
C TYR A 681 -7.19 15.14 -14.32
N GLY A 682 -7.17 16.41 -14.70
CA GLY A 682 -7.46 16.82 -16.07
C GLY A 682 -6.37 16.38 -17.08
N SER A 683 -6.69 16.42 -18.37
CA SER A 683 -5.69 16.15 -19.41
C SER A 683 -4.67 17.29 -19.50
N ALA A 684 -3.41 16.95 -19.80
CA ALA A 684 -2.33 17.92 -19.94
C ALA A 684 -1.32 17.49 -21.02
N THR A 685 -0.60 18.44 -21.57
CA THR A 685 0.39 18.20 -22.63
C THR A 685 1.77 18.69 -22.19
N SER A 686 2.81 17.91 -22.46
CA SER A 686 4.20 18.32 -22.21
C SER A 686 4.64 19.48 -23.09
N ALA A 687 5.66 20.21 -22.64
CA ALA A 687 6.45 21.00 -23.58
C ALA A 687 7.05 20.09 -24.66
N PRO A 688 7.20 20.59 -25.91
CA PRO A 688 7.82 19.80 -26.99
C PRO A 688 9.33 19.63 -26.76
N ILE A 689 9.84 18.45 -27.12
CA ILE A 689 11.28 18.21 -27.23
C ILE A 689 11.65 17.97 -28.70
N THR A 690 12.92 18.17 -29.05
CA THR A 690 13.42 17.95 -30.42
C THR A 690 14.40 16.79 -30.42
N GLU A 691 14.14 15.80 -31.27
CA GLU A 691 15.05 14.70 -31.59
C GLU A 691 15.59 14.87 -33.01
N THR A 692 16.90 14.76 -33.20
CA THR A 692 17.55 14.93 -34.49
C THR A 692 18.08 13.60 -35.03
N LEU A 693 17.64 13.23 -36.24
CA LEU A 693 18.26 12.13 -37.01
C LEU A 693 19.37 12.68 -37.91
N GLN A 694 20.61 12.20 -37.72
CA GLN A 694 21.80 12.56 -38.49
C GLN A 694 22.22 11.45 -39.44
#